data_26bc7e94895079dc442922893af8e2b2
#
_entry.id   26bc7e94895079dc442922893af8e2b2
#
_cell.length_a   1.000
_cell.length_b   1.000
_cell.length_c   1.000
_cell.angle_alpha   90.00
_cell.angle_beta   90.00
_cell.angle_gamma   90.00
#
_symmetry.space_group_name_H-M   'P 1'
#
loop_
_entity.id
_entity.type
_entity.pdbx_description
1 polymer ?
#
loop_
_entity_poly.entity_id
_entity_poly.type
_entity_poly.pdbx_seq_one_letter_code
_entity_poly.pdbx_strand_id
1 'polypeptide(L)'
;MRFQTLLTRLCGLLGCLAFLLLTAQAQTLKSEYLNWIKVAADAGWQDYPASIERWKKAPNHHELWGYDSPGGPIYLADLLGYLYQETKDRSYAEKARDILAAYGDLRETYPKEMQAKRVEYSEGVPAISNFFIMPPYARAYMRIRESGVLDAKAKTKIEDALAGSLDFTFRFPEWGAHNRAMLRAESLAYGAVALSHHPRAAKWKQLAETLASDSLHQWEIEDATGYHGVWLYSVFSYADISKRDDVLQSPIVKYYLDYFVQLLTPHGNLADFGDSHWNGGWERFVPVYEKAGTLFRNPQYKFLAEQLTRRALGRSAKTQNLSDLAKVNIGAGVGSPFTDAHRWADDSIKPQAPTSGSQDVLEDLIGKKVVFRNGWQPDSTMMLLNYRDEGDGGRLGRDYLRQTLSVEEEKMHHGHADENSIALLMSGGSVLLHDGGYRPDLPSGQYGAWRADYFHNRVVVRKDKRDKTQDVYEFLRGSGNYRPVRTQKIDFLKFRDVDVSRTRVIDDALGYEWDRVITWVKEKNFFVVVDGVKALRNDYFTFTNLWHTRQIHSKEKQTFDTGIDKIHVDSLPVNKRLLVHFPENTFGKQIGTFPISRHNQDETAIYQTVSSLYKTGDYEYFVTILIPHDAAADVRAQANQFRLLDVDKSGQAIGLEFGDGAEKSVILIKLNLEMDLAREQVGPRYQYSLGKVKYGEFETDASYLFARIKADEVAYSAATMTKVLFRNQTLLEAKPNSFGLQLDGAPARTGLAKWRFWEETVKVR
;
A
#
# COMPACT_ATOMS: atom_id res chain seq x y z
N MET A 1 36.63 33.03 54.66
CA MET A 1 36.91 33.32 53.24
C MET A 1 36.93 32.13 52.28
N ARG A 2 37.24 30.87 52.66
CA ARG A 2 37.26 29.74 51.71
C ARG A 2 35.86 29.14 51.35
N PHE A 3 34.85 29.38 52.17
CA PHE A 3 33.49 28.84 51.92
C PHE A 3 32.68 29.69 50.91
N GLN A 4 32.85 30.99 50.89
CA GLN A 4 32.15 31.88 49.93
C GLN A 4 32.68 31.73 48.48
N THR A 5 33.94 31.39 48.31
CA THR A 5 34.57 31.18 46.99
C THR A 5 34.11 29.84 46.36
N LEU A 6 33.75 28.84 47.17
CA LEU A 6 33.26 27.56 46.69
C LEU A 6 31.80 27.68 46.25
N LEU A 7 30.98 28.44 46.97
CA LEU A 7 29.54 28.67 46.62
C LEU A 7 29.41 29.46 45.32
N THR A 8 30.23 30.48 45.11
CA THR A 8 30.24 31.28 43.88
C THR A 8 30.68 30.49 42.65
N ARG A 9 31.63 29.55 42.82
CA ARG A 9 32.07 28.65 41.74
C ARG A 9 31.01 27.58 41.44
N LEU A 10 30.29 27.06 42.44
CA LEU A 10 29.21 26.10 42.26
C LEU A 10 27.98 26.76 41.58
N CYS A 11 27.61 27.97 41.95
CA CYS A 11 26.55 28.73 41.29
C CYS A 11 26.92 29.13 39.87
N GLY A 12 28.17 29.45 39.59
CA GLY A 12 28.67 29.69 38.23
C GLY A 12 28.64 28.45 37.36
N LEU A 13 29.04 27.29 37.88
CA LEU A 13 28.95 26.01 37.16
C LEU A 13 27.51 25.56 36.92
N LEU A 14 26.62 25.70 37.92
CA LEU A 14 25.20 25.41 37.76
C LEU A 14 24.50 26.38 36.79
N GLY A 15 24.90 27.66 36.80
CA GLY A 15 24.42 28.64 35.82
C GLY A 15 24.91 28.34 34.41
N CYS A 16 26.13 27.94 34.23
CA CYS A 16 26.68 27.50 32.92
C CYS A 16 26.06 26.16 32.45
N LEU A 17 25.84 25.19 33.37
CA LEU A 17 25.12 23.96 33.03
C LEU A 17 23.67 24.23 32.68
N ALA A 18 22.97 25.12 33.41
CA ALA A 18 21.59 25.51 33.08
C ALA A 18 21.54 26.28 31.76
N PHE A 19 22.53 27.10 31.45
CA PHE A 19 22.64 27.81 30.18
C PHE A 19 22.96 26.83 29.00
N LEU A 20 23.81 25.84 29.25
CA LEU A 20 24.11 24.76 28.27
C LEU A 20 22.92 23.81 28.09
N LEU A 21 22.08 23.59 29.12
CA LEU A 21 20.84 22.82 29.04
C LEU A 21 19.69 23.62 28.38
N LEU A 22 19.72 24.96 28.45
CA LEU A 22 18.74 25.83 27.79
C LEU A 22 19.04 26.08 26.30
N THR A 23 20.26 25.75 25.81
CA THR A 23 20.63 25.93 24.40
C THR A 23 20.61 24.66 23.55
N ALA A 24 20.37 23.51 24.13
CA ALA A 24 19.95 22.34 23.38
C ALA A 24 18.45 22.44 23.08
N GLN A 25 18.03 23.43 22.27
CA GLN A 25 16.75 23.34 21.63
C GLN A 25 16.71 21.99 20.92
N ALA A 26 15.85 21.09 21.40
CA ALA A 26 15.66 19.82 20.73
C ALA A 26 15.36 20.11 19.26
N GLN A 27 16.26 19.65 18.39
CA GLN A 27 16.15 19.85 16.95
C GLN A 27 14.81 19.31 16.50
N THR A 28 13.97 20.15 15.92
CA THR A 28 12.63 19.77 15.50
C THR A 28 12.66 19.23 14.09
N LEU A 29 11.69 18.41 13.72
CA LEU A 29 11.61 17.87 12.37
C LEU A 29 11.51 18.99 11.32
N LYS A 30 10.80 20.07 11.64
CA LYS A 30 10.72 21.25 10.78
C LYS A 30 12.08 21.89 10.51
N SER A 31 12.91 22.03 11.55
CA SER A 31 14.27 22.58 11.38
C SER A 31 15.16 21.66 10.54
N GLU A 32 14.97 20.35 10.64
CA GLU A 32 15.68 19.37 9.82
C GLU A 32 15.28 19.46 8.34
N TYR A 33 14.03 19.68 8.03
CA TYR A 33 13.61 19.89 6.63
C TYR A 33 14.36 21.04 5.99
N LEU A 34 14.55 22.16 6.68
CA LEU A 34 15.30 23.29 6.15
C LEU A 34 16.79 22.95 5.93
N ASN A 35 17.40 22.20 6.85
CA ASN A 35 18.78 21.75 6.70
C ASN A 35 18.95 20.85 5.48
N TRP A 36 18.03 19.92 5.22
CA TRP A 36 18.07 19.06 4.04
C TRP A 36 17.88 19.82 2.75
N ILE A 37 16.97 20.79 2.73
CA ILE A 37 16.79 21.69 1.58
C ILE A 37 18.10 22.37 1.24
N LYS A 38 18.84 22.88 2.24
CA LYS A 38 20.16 23.50 2.04
C LYS A 38 21.19 22.52 1.48
N VAL A 39 21.32 21.35 2.12
CA VAL A 39 22.28 20.32 1.69
C VAL A 39 21.98 19.86 0.25
N ALA A 40 20.71 19.60 -0.08
CA ALA A 40 20.29 19.20 -1.41
C ALA A 40 20.53 20.31 -2.46
N ALA A 41 20.27 21.56 -2.10
CA ALA A 41 20.52 22.70 -2.98
C ALA A 41 22.00 22.93 -3.26
N ASP A 42 22.84 22.85 -2.23
CA ASP A 42 24.29 23.05 -2.37
C ASP A 42 24.93 21.91 -3.19
N ALA A 43 24.59 20.67 -2.89
CA ALA A 43 25.07 19.52 -3.65
C ALA A 43 24.56 19.54 -5.11
N GLY A 44 23.27 19.85 -5.30
CA GLY A 44 22.68 19.97 -6.63
C GLY A 44 23.33 21.08 -7.47
N TRP A 45 23.65 22.21 -6.86
CA TRP A 45 24.33 23.31 -7.57
C TRP A 45 25.75 22.94 -7.98
N GLN A 46 26.48 22.21 -7.11
CA GLN A 46 27.82 21.72 -7.45
C GLN A 46 27.80 20.73 -8.61
N ASP A 47 26.80 19.87 -8.70
CA ASP A 47 26.64 18.89 -9.79
C ASP A 47 25.96 19.48 -11.05
N TYR A 48 25.32 20.64 -10.96
CA TYR A 48 24.49 21.21 -12.04
C TYR A 48 25.19 21.26 -13.41
N PRO A 49 26.42 21.80 -13.56
CA PRO A 49 27.09 21.82 -14.87
C PRO A 49 27.33 20.41 -15.44
N ALA A 50 27.76 19.50 -14.59
CA ALA A 50 28.04 18.11 -14.98
C ALA A 50 26.73 17.36 -15.35
N SER A 51 25.64 17.61 -14.64
CA SER A 51 24.34 17.01 -14.92
C SER A 51 23.79 17.41 -16.29
N ILE A 52 23.94 18.68 -16.67
CA ILE A 52 23.55 19.18 -18.00
C ILE A 52 24.40 18.56 -19.09
N GLU A 53 25.71 18.44 -18.90
CA GLU A 53 26.58 17.79 -19.87
C GLU A 53 26.32 16.29 -20.01
N ARG A 54 26.02 15.59 -18.93
CA ARG A 54 25.57 14.19 -18.97
C ARG A 54 24.28 14.06 -19.77
N TRP A 55 23.30 14.92 -19.51
CA TRP A 55 22.02 14.92 -20.22
C TRP A 55 22.21 15.13 -21.72
N LYS A 56 23.02 16.11 -22.17
CA LYS A 56 23.30 16.38 -23.58
C LYS A 56 24.01 15.22 -24.29
N LYS A 57 24.85 14.47 -23.58
CA LYS A 57 25.67 13.38 -24.14
C LYS A 57 25.00 12.00 -24.12
N ALA A 58 23.89 11.84 -23.39
CA ALA A 58 23.20 10.56 -23.29
C ALA A 58 22.40 10.27 -24.57
N PRO A 59 22.85 9.38 -25.46
CA PRO A 59 22.23 9.20 -26.77
C PRO A 59 20.81 8.63 -26.68
N ASN A 60 20.50 7.89 -25.62
CA ASN A 60 19.22 7.23 -25.39
C ASN A 60 18.38 7.92 -24.30
N HIS A 61 18.80 9.07 -23.83
CA HIS A 61 18.17 9.76 -22.73
C HIS A 61 16.69 10.03 -23.01
N HIS A 62 16.38 10.48 -24.20
CA HIS A 62 15.01 10.72 -24.65
C HIS A 62 14.22 9.43 -24.94
N GLU A 63 14.88 8.33 -25.29
CA GLU A 63 14.24 7.06 -25.62
C GLU A 63 13.76 6.31 -24.39
N LEU A 64 14.62 6.24 -23.36
CA LEU A 64 14.34 5.51 -22.13
C LEU A 64 13.26 6.19 -21.27
N TRP A 65 13.24 7.52 -21.32
CA TRP A 65 12.45 8.29 -20.39
C TRP A 65 11.66 9.37 -21.09
N GLY A 66 10.85 9.17 -22.01
CA GLY A 66 10.03 10.28 -22.61
C GLY A 66 9.51 11.30 -21.56
N TYR A 67 9.84 11.10 -20.29
CA TYR A 67 9.65 11.94 -19.14
C TYR A 67 10.85 12.80 -18.77
N ASP A 68 12.02 12.45 -19.25
CA ASP A 68 13.27 12.99 -18.77
C ASP A 68 13.77 14.07 -19.73
N SER A 69 13.07 15.17 -19.72
CA SER A 69 13.68 16.44 -20.06
C SER A 69 14.66 16.82 -18.95
N PRO A 70 15.43 17.89 -19.04
CA PRO A 70 16.32 18.35 -17.96
C PRO A 70 15.52 18.81 -16.72
N GLY A 71 14.68 17.90 -16.18
CA GLY A 71 13.77 18.17 -15.08
C GLY A 71 14.46 18.23 -13.72
N GLY A 72 15.52 17.45 -13.53
CA GLY A 72 16.30 17.47 -12.29
C GLY A 72 16.74 18.87 -11.87
N PRO A 73 17.34 19.69 -12.77
CA PRO A 73 17.66 21.08 -12.49
C PRO A 73 16.49 21.96 -12.10
N ILE A 74 15.26 21.66 -12.57
CA ILE A 74 14.08 22.45 -12.20
C ILE A 74 13.72 22.28 -10.73
N TYR A 75 13.83 21.06 -10.20
CA TYR A 75 13.68 20.83 -8.76
C TYR A 75 14.76 21.57 -7.96
N LEU A 76 15.97 21.66 -8.49
CA LEU A 76 17.04 22.46 -7.87
C LEU A 76 16.68 23.96 -7.88
N ALA A 77 16.14 24.48 -8.97
CA ALA A 77 15.71 25.88 -9.02
C ALA A 77 14.61 26.19 -7.99
N ASP A 78 13.71 25.23 -7.74
CA ASP A 78 12.68 25.34 -6.70
C ASP A 78 13.28 25.41 -5.30
N LEU A 79 14.28 24.55 -4.96
CA LEU A 79 15.03 24.61 -3.71
C LEU A 79 15.75 25.96 -3.53
N LEU A 80 16.47 26.41 -4.55
CA LEU A 80 17.22 27.68 -4.52
C LEU A 80 16.28 28.87 -4.35
N GLY A 81 15.15 28.89 -5.08
CA GLY A 81 14.11 29.91 -4.93
C GLY A 81 13.54 29.92 -3.50
N TYR A 82 13.36 28.76 -2.90
CA TYR A 82 12.88 28.65 -1.52
C TYR A 82 13.91 29.18 -0.51
N LEU A 83 15.17 28.81 -0.68
CA LEU A 83 16.24 29.31 0.19
C LEU A 83 16.40 30.85 0.07
N TYR A 84 16.22 31.42 -1.13
CA TYR A 84 16.15 32.87 -1.26
C TYR A 84 14.99 33.48 -0.44
N GLN A 85 13.81 32.86 -0.46
CA GLN A 85 12.69 33.35 0.35
C GLN A 85 12.97 33.30 1.85
N GLU A 86 13.62 32.24 2.34
CA GLU A 86 13.93 32.05 3.75
C GLU A 86 15.10 32.92 4.22
N THR A 87 16.16 33.03 3.41
CA THR A 87 17.42 33.68 3.83
C THR A 87 17.61 35.10 3.32
N LYS A 88 16.92 35.49 2.25
CA LYS A 88 17.13 36.72 1.48
C LYS A 88 18.50 36.80 0.81
N ASP A 89 19.26 35.70 0.79
CA ASP A 89 20.53 35.65 0.07
C ASP A 89 20.30 35.65 -1.45
N ARG A 90 20.67 36.78 -2.07
CA ARG A 90 20.48 37.04 -3.50
C ARG A 90 21.15 35.99 -4.38
N SER A 91 22.22 35.36 -3.92
CA SER A 91 22.95 34.36 -4.69
C SER A 91 22.09 33.14 -5.03
N TYR A 92 21.17 32.75 -4.15
CA TYR A 92 20.22 31.70 -4.44
C TYR A 92 19.22 32.06 -5.55
N ALA A 93 18.73 33.30 -5.58
CA ALA A 93 17.85 33.78 -6.63
C ALA A 93 18.55 33.86 -8.00
N GLU A 94 19.82 34.26 -8.03
CA GLU A 94 20.63 34.30 -9.24
C GLU A 94 20.85 32.90 -9.82
N LYS A 95 21.20 31.93 -9.00
CA LYS A 95 21.32 30.51 -9.39
C LYS A 95 20.01 29.94 -9.92
N ALA A 96 18.88 30.20 -9.25
CA ALA A 96 17.55 29.78 -9.71
C ALA A 96 17.19 30.40 -11.07
N ARG A 97 17.43 31.72 -11.26
CA ARG A 97 17.27 32.41 -12.55
C ARG A 97 18.05 31.71 -13.66
N ASP A 98 19.31 31.39 -13.41
CA ASP A 98 20.20 30.79 -14.43
C ASP A 98 19.67 29.43 -14.89
N ILE A 99 19.18 28.60 -13.97
CA ILE A 99 18.55 27.32 -14.31
C ILE A 99 17.24 27.53 -15.09
N LEU A 100 16.34 28.38 -14.61
CA LEU A 100 15.04 28.61 -15.25
C LEU A 100 15.20 29.19 -16.66
N ALA A 101 16.13 30.14 -16.85
CA ALA A 101 16.40 30.74 -18.16
C ALA A 101 17.05 29.74 -19.14
N ALA A 102 17.92 28.87 -18.65
CA ALA A 102 18.56 27.83 -19.46
C ALA A 102 17.58 26.71 -19.90
N TYR A 103 16.55 26.45 -19.12
CA TYR A 103 15.59 25.36 -19.40
C TYR A 103 14.91 25.48 -20.76
N GLY A 104 14.53 26.69 -21.17
CA GLY A 104 13.92 26.94 -22.49
C GLY A 104 14.82 26.47 -23.65
N ASP A 105 16.13 26.80 -23.59
CA ASP A 105 17.10 26.37 -24.60
C ASP A 105 17.30 24.86 -24.64
N LEU A 106 17.37 24.24 -23.50
CA LEU A 106 17.53 22.78 -23.38
C LEU A 106 16.30 22.03 -23.87
N ARG A 107 15.10 22.58 -23.65
CA ARG A 107 13.84 22.00 -24.11
C ARG A 107 13.76 22.00 -25.66
N GLU A 108 14.24 23.04 -26.31
CA GLU A 108 14.25 23.12 -27.76
C GLU A 108 15.20 22.12 -28.43
N THR A 109 16.15 21.56 -27.67
CA THR A 109 17.05 20.51 -28.18
C THR A 109 16.40 19.12 -28.22
N TYR A 110 15.15 18.98 -27.78
CA TYR A 110 14.45 17.70 -27.76
C TYR A 110 14.20 17.20 -29.18
N PRO A 111 14.68 16.01 -29.59
CA PRO A 111 14.56 15.53 -30.96
C PRO A 111 13.10 15.40 -31.42
N LYS A 112 12.78 15.95 -32.56
CA LYS A 112 11.41 15.90 -33.12
C LYS A 112 10.97 14.46 -33.41
N GLU A 113 11.90 13.61 -33.82
CA GLU A 113 11.66 12.21 -34.13
C GLU A 113 11.25 11.44 -32.88
N MET A 114 11.78 11.78 -31.72
CA MET A 114 11.41 11.19 -30.45
C MET A 114 10.02 11.63 -29.98
N GLN A 115 9.66 12.88 -30.31
CA GLN A 115 8.32 13.39 -30.03
C GLN A 115 7.25 12.65 -30.84
N ALA A 116 7.57 12.22 -32.06
CA ALA A 116 6.66 11.50 -32.95
C ALA A 116 6.38 10.04 -32.57
N LYS A 117 7.17 9.45 -31.67
CA LYS A 117 6.99 8.04 -31.22
C LYS A 117 5.78 7.82 -30.32
N ARG A 118 5.11 8.86 -29.87
CA ARG A 118 3.95 8.76 -28.99
C ARG A 118 2.66 8.94 -29.77
N VAL A 119 2.04 7.81 -30.10
CA VAL A 119 0.85 7.76 -30.95
C VAL A 119 -0.37 8.45 -30.32
N GLU A 120 -0.50 8.39 -28.99
CA GLU A 120 -1.58 9.04 -28.26
C GLU A 120 -1.57 10.56 -28.34
N TYR A 121 -0.45 11.13 -28.75
CA TYR A 121 -0.32 12.57 -28.98
C TYR A 121 -0.05 12.80 -30.47
N SER A 122 -1.09 13.10 -31.22
CA SER A 122 -1.04 13.30 -32.70
C SER A 122 0.01 14.30 -33.16
N GLU A 123 0.48 15.17 -32.30
CA GLU A 123 1.53 16.15 -32.59
C GLU A 123 2.93 15.68 -32.15
N GLY A 124 3.07 14.45 -31.67
CA GLY A 124 4.35 13.84 -31.30
C GLY A 124 5.11 14.51 -30.16
N VAL A 125 4.45 15.35 -29.35
CA VAL A 125 5.10 16.06 -28.27
C VAL A 125 4.99 15.22 -26.99
N PRO A 126 6.10 14.89 -26.30
CA PRO A 126 6.04 14.16 -25.05
C PRO A 126 5.51 15.05 -23.93
N ALA A 127 4.19 15.00 -23.73
CA ALA A 127 3.49 15.79 -22.75
C ALA A 127 3.92 15.54 -21.31
N ILE A 128 4.42 14.36 -21.04
CA ILE A 128 4.55 13.84 -19.71
C ILE A 128 5.53 14.64 -18.84
N SER A 129 6.67 15.02 -19.38
CA SER A 129 7.67 15.79 -18.63
C SER A 129 7.17 17.15 -18.16
N ASN A 130 6.28 17.77 -18.91
CA ASN A 130 5.83 19.13 -18.63
C ASN A 130 5.04 19.25 -17.32
N PHE A 131 4.11 18.34 -17.06
CA PHE A 131 3.29 18.46 -15.85
C PHE A 131 4.00 18.01 -14.58
N PHE A 132 5.04 17.16 -14.65
CA PHE A 132 5.85 16.83 -13.48
C PHE A 132 6.73 17.99 -13.03
N ILE A 133 7.28 18.74 -13.97
CA ILE A 133 8.23 19.83 -13.68
C ILE A 133 7.59 21.21 -13.66
N MET A 134 6.38 21.37 -14.17
CA MET A 134 5.68 22.65 -14.20
C MET A 134 5.44 23.27 -12.82
N PRO A 135 4.89 22.54 -11.83
CA PRO A 135 4.70 23.12 -10.51
C PRO A 135 5.99 23.63 -9.88
N PRO A 136 7.11 22.86 -9.80
CA PRO A 136 8.36 23.38 -9.28
C PRO A 136 8.95 24.53 -10.12
N TYR A 137 8.78 24.51 -11.45
CA TYR A 137 9.20 25.61 -12.32
C TYR A 137 8.45 26.91 -11.97
N ALA A 138 7.13 26.84 -11.91
CA ALA A 138 6.29 27.97 -11.56
C ALA A 138 6.58 28.48 -10.13
N ARG A 139 6.74 27.58 -9.16
CA ARG A 139 7.13 27.95 -7.79
C ARG A 139 8.46 28.70 -7.74
N ALA A 140 9.47 28.14 -8.38
CA ALA A 140 10.80 28.79 -8.47
C ALA A 140 10.70 30.20 -9.05
N TYR A 141 10.01 30.34 -10.18
CA TYR A 141 9.79 31.65 -10.79
C TYR A 141 9.04 32.63 -9.86
N MET A 142 7.94 32.21 -9.26
CA MET A 142 7.16 33.03 -8.32
C MET A 142 7.99 33.49 -7.11
N ARG A 143 8.92 32.66 -6.64
CA ARG A 143 9.79 32.95 -5.50
C ARG A 143 10.84 34.00 -5.80
N ILE A 144 11.33 34.09 -7.05
CA ILE A 144 12.42 34.99 -7.43
C ILE A 144 11.99 36.19 -8.26
N ARG A 145 10.77 36.25 -8.79
CA ARG A 145 10.32 37.29 -9.73
C ARG A 145 10.44 38.71 -9.20
N GLU A 146 10.30 38.90 -7.87
CA GLU A 146 10.42 40.21 -7.21
C GLU A 146 11.83 40.45 -6.60
N SER A 147 12.79 39.56 -6.83
CA SER A 147 14.14 39.65 -6.25
C SER A 147 15.04 40.71 -6.93
N GLY A 148 14.64 41.21 -8.09
CA GLY A 148 15.44 42.11 -8.91
C GLY A 148 16.61 41.41 -9.64
N VAL A 149 16.66 40.07 -9.70
CA VAL A 149 17.69 39.32 -10.45
C VAL A 149 17.28 39.04 -11.89
N LEU A 150 16.01 39.21 -12.25
CA LEU A 150 15.48 38.97 -13.58
C LEU A 150 15.55 40.27 -14.41
N ASP A 151 16.36 40.27 -15.46
CA ASP A 151 16.23 41.25 -16.51
C ASP A 151 15.05 40.94 -17.45
N ALA A 152 14.68 41.86 -18.33
CA ALA A 152 13.55 41.70 -19.22
C ALA A 152 13.68 40.47 -20.14
N LYS A 153 14.90 40.14 -20.59
CA LYS A 153 15.17 39.00 -21.47
C LYS A 153 14.98 37.68 -20.74
N ALA A 154 15.55 37.55 -19.58
CA ALA A 154 15.40 36.35 -18.73
C ALA A 154 13.93 36.13 -18.35
N LYS A 155 13.24 37.21 -17.95
CA LYS A 155 11.83 37.16 -17.61
C LYS A 155 10.98 36.64 -18.77
N THR A 156 11.09 37.24 -19.94
CA THR A 156 10.34 36.83 -21.15
C THR A 156 10.61 35.35 -21.46
N LYS A 157 11.88 34.93 -21.46
CA LYS A 157 12.25 33.55 -21.77
C LYS A 157 11.65 32.54 -20.80
N ILE A 158 11.63 32.85 -19.49
CA ILE A 158 11.04 32.00 -18.45
C ILE A 158 9.51 31.96 -18.66
N GLU A 159 8.88 33.08 -18.84
CA GLU A 159 7.42 33.17 -19.03
C GLU A 159 6.95 32.47 -20.32
N ASP A 160 7.69 32.59 -21.44
CA ASP A 160 7.38 31.90 -22.69
C ASP A 160 7.50 30.34 -22.52
N ALA A 161 8.54 29.88 -21.86
CA ALA A 161 8.72 28.44 -21.56
C ALA A 161 7.56 27.88 -20.71
N LEU A 162 7.17 28.64 -19.69
CA LEU A 162 6.05 28.30 -18.83
C LEU A 162 4.72 28.32 -19.62
N ALA A 163 4.44 29.36 -20.35
CA ALA A 163 3.21 29.52 -21.15
C ALA A 163 3.07 28.40 -22.20
N GLY A 164 4.16 28.08 -22.92
CA GLY A 164 4.16 27.00 -23.90
C GLY A 164 3.84 25.65 -23.31
N SER A 165 4.36 25.37 -22.10
CA SER A 165 4.08 24.12 -21.37
C SER A 165 2.64 24.05 -20.88
N LEU A 166 2.09 25.18 -20.40
CA LEU A 166 0.69 25.26 -19.98
C LEU A 166 -0.27 25.08 -21.16
N ASP A 167 0.06 25.63 -22.30
CA ASP A 167 -0.74 25.47 -23.53
C ASP A 167 -0.76 24.02 -24.01
N PHE A 168 0.37 23.32 -23.86
CA PHE A 168 0.43 21.91 -24.16
C PHE A 168 -0.49 21.13 -23.21
N THR A 169 -0.36 21.33 -21.90
CA THR A 169 -1.23 20.69 -20.91
C THR A 169 -2.72 21.01 -21.13
N PHE A 170 -3.02 22.25 -21.55
CA PHE A 170 -4.37 22.68 -21.87
C PHE A 170 -4.95 21.96 -23.09
N ARG A 171 -4.14 21.71 -24.12
CA ARG A 171 -4.58 21.02 -25.36
C ARG A 171 -4.74 19.51 -25.15
N PHE A 172 -4.01 18.92 -24.21
CA PHE A 172 -4.01 17.49 -23.92
C PHE A 172 -4.35 17.22 -22.45
N PRO A 173 -5.59 17.52 -22.02
CA PRO A 173 -6.03 17.22 -20.66
C PRO A 173 -6.18 15.71 -20.47
N GLU A 174 -6.00 15.28 -19.24
CA GLU A 174 -6.34 13.92 -18.80
C GLU A 174 -7.34 13.99 -17.65
N TRP A 175 -8.27 13.04 -17.62
CA TRP A 175 -9.39 13.00 -16.71
C TRP A 175 -9.31 11.76 -15.83
N GLY A 176 -9.94 11.80 -14.68
CA GLY A 176 -10.04 10.65 -13.79
C GLY A 176 -9.25 10.79 -12.49
N ALA A 177 -9.43 9.78 -11.61
CA ALA A 177 -8.81 9.73 -10.31
C ALA A 177 -7.42 9.07 -10.37
N HIS A 178 -6.49 9.73 -11.02
CA HIS A 178 -5.12 9.26 -11.14
C HIS A 178 -4.10 10.40 -11.09
N ASN A 179 -2.84 10.05 -10.86
CA ASN A 179 -1.75 10.98 -10.64
C ASN A 179 -1.60 12.04 -11.75
N ARG A 180 -1.65 11.61 -13.02
CA ARG A 180 -1.39 12.51 -14.16
C ARG A 180 -2.48 13.54 -14.37
N ALA A 181 -3.75 13.19 -14.12
CA ALA A 181 -4.85 14.14 -14.19
C ALA A 181 -4.69 15.24 -13.14
N MET A 182 -4.38 14.84 -11.89
CA MET A 182 -4.22 15.81 -10.81
C MET A 182 -2.96 16.67 -10.94
N LEU A 183 -1.85 16.10 -11.45
CA LEU A 183 -0.64 16.85 -11.79
C LEU A 183 -0.90 17.94 -12.84
N ARG A 184 -1.76 17.67 -13.83
CA ARG A 184 -2.17 18.67 -14.80
C ARG A 184 -2.99 19.80 -14.18
N ALA A 185 -3.92 19.44 -13.29
CA ALA A 185 -4.69 20.43 -12.55
C ALA A 185 -3.78 21.34 -11.71
N GLU A 186 -2.84 20.75 -10.98
CA GLU A 186 -1.82 21.46 -10.21
C GLU A 186 -0.98 22.39 -11.11
N SER A 187 -0.46 21.87 -12.22
CA SER A 187 0.37 22.64 -13.16
C SER A 187 -0.35 23.86 -13.72
N LEU A 188 -1.59 23.67 -14.17
CA LEU A 188 -2.41 24.76 -14.71
C LEU A 188 -2.75 25.81 -13.64
N ALA A 189 -2.99 25.38 -12.39
CA ALA A 189 -3.28 26.30 -11.29
C ALA A 189 -2.05 27.17 -10.95
N TYR A 190 -0.86 26.55 -10.82
CA TYR A 190 0.38 27.29 -10.60
C TYR A 190 0.68 28.25 -11.73
N GLY A 191 0.53 27.79 -12.98
CA GLY A 191 0.77 28.62 -14.16
C GLY A 191 -0.17 29.81 -14.25
N ALA A 192 -1.46 29.62 -13.97
CA ALA A 192 -2.45 30.68 -13.96
C ALA A 192 -2.14 31.79 -12.93
N VAL A 193 -1.57 31.41 -11.78
CA VAL A 193 -1.14 32.36 -10.75
C VAL A 193 0.21 33.03 -11.12
N ALA A 194 1.16 32.23 -11.58
CA ALA A 194 2.49 32.73 -11.98
C ALA A 194 2.41 33.75 -13.14
N LEU A 195 1.56 33.46 -14.12
CA LEU A 195 1.33 34.26 -15.32
C LEU A 195 -0.06 34.91 -15.32
N SER A 196 -0.50 35.49 -14.21
CA SER A 196 -1.83 36.08 -14.06
C SER A 196 -2.13 37.20 -15.07
N HIS A 197 -1.11 37.85 -15.63
CA HIS A 197 -1.21 38.84 -16.67
C HIS A 197 -1.37 38.26 -18.09
N HIS A 198 -1.15 36.97 -18.27
CA HIS A 198 -1.22 36.33 -19.58
C HIS A 198 -2.67 36.18 -20.05
N PRO A 199 -2.99 36.42 -21.35
CA PRO A 199 -4.36 36.40 -21.87
C PRO A 199 -5.12 35.09 -21.66
N ARG A 200 -4.40 33.96 -21.50
CA ARG A 200 -4.98 32.64 -21.27
C ARG A 200 -5.04 32.19 -19.80
N ALA A 201 -4.54 32.99 -18.87
CA ALA A 201 -4.49 32.61 -17.44
C ALA A 201 -5.86 32.17 -16.89
N ALA A 202 -6.93 32.90 -17.27
CA ALA A 202 -8.30 32.54 -16.86
C ALA A 202 -8.75 31.17 -17.41
N LYS A 203 -8.38 30.80 -18.63
CA LYS A 203 -8.69 29.50 -19.24
C LYS A 203 -7.91 28.37 -18.55
N TRP A 204 -6.64 28.59 -18.27
CA TRP A 204 -5.83 27.62 -17.52
C TRP A 204 -6.40 27.36 -16.13
N LYS A 205 -6.80 28.43 -15.43
CA LYS A 205 -7.45 28.33 -14.12
C LYS A 205 -8.74 27.52 -14.19
N GLN A 206 -9.61 27.81 -15.15
CA GLN A 206 -10.89 27.12 -15.32
C GLN A 206 -10.69 25.62 -15.58
N LEU A 207 -9.74 25.26 -16.46
CA LEU A 207 -9.44 23.84 -16.72
C LEU A 207 -8.83 23.17 -15.49
N ALA A 208 -7.96 23.84 -14.73
CA ALA A 208 -7.42 23.32 -13.48
C ALA A 208 -8.53 22.96 -12.49
N GLU A 209 -9.49 23.87 -12.30
CA GLU A 209 -10.66 23.65 -11.43
C GLU A 209 -11.51 22.46 -11.92
N THR A 210 -11.70 22.35 -13.22
CA THR A 210 -12.50 21.25 -13.82
C THR A 210 -11.82 19.89 -13.65
N LEU A 211 -10.51 19.79 -13.94
CA LEU A 211 -9.76 18.54 -13.78
C LEU A 211 -9.66 18.12 -12.29
N ALA A 212 -9.42 19.08 -11.41
CA ALA A 212 -9.38 18.80 -9.98
C ALA A 212 -10.75 18.32 -9.46
N SER A 213 -11.83 18.98 -9.91
CA SER A 213 -13.19 18.57 -9.55
C SER A 213 -13.51 17.17 -10.05
N ASP A 214 -13.18 16.85 -11.31
CA ASP A 214 -13.39 15.51 -11.87
C ASP A 214 -12.63 14.44 -11.06
N SER A 215 -11.34 14.67 -10.81
CA SER A 215 -10.51 13.73 -10.05
C SER A 215 -11.00 13.51 -8.62
N LEU A 216 -11.50 14.55 -7.95
CA LEU A 216 -11.97 14.49 -6.57
C LEU A 216 -13.38 13.89 -6.42
N HIS A 217 -14.18 13.83 -7.48
CA HIS A 217 -15.49 13.19 -7.46
C HIS A 217 -15.45 11.68 -7.73
N GLN A 218 -14.33 11.17 -8.20
CA GLN A 218 -14.10 9.75 -8.38
C GLN A 218 -13.39 9.19 -7.16
N TRP A 219 -14.09 8.35 -6.40
CA TRP A 219 -13.55 7.84 -5.12
C TRP A 219 -12.47 6.79 -5.29
N GLU A 220 -12.48 6.05 -6.40
CA GLU A 220 -11.51 5.01 -6.67
C GLU A 220 -10.26 5.58 -7.34
N ILE A 221 -9.22 5.84 -6.56
CA ILE A 221 -7.91 6.23 -7.07
C ILE A 221 -7.15 4.98 -7.55
N GLU A 222 -6.28 5.13 -8.54
CA GLU A 222 -5.40 4.06 -9.00
C GLU A 222 -4.70 3.32 -7.83
N ASP A 223 -4.69 1.97 -7.84
CA ASP A 223 -4.25 1.17 -6.70
C ASP A 223 -2.74 0.90 -6.70
N ALA A 224 -1.95 1.92 -6.47
CA ALA A 224 -0.50 1.79 -6.33
C ALA A 224 0.03 2.81 -5.33
N THR A 225 0.68 2.36 -4.26
CA THR A 225 1.11 3.22 -3.14
C THR A 225 1.86 4.46 -3.58
N GLY A 226 2.87 4.32 -4.46
CA GLY A 226 3.66 5.44 -4.94
C GLY A 226 2.84 6.48 -5.68
N TYR A 227 1.90 6.06 -6.50
CA TYR A 227 1.04 6.93 -7.31
C TYR A 227 -0.05 7.61 -6.48
N HIS A 228 -0.57 6.97 -5.44
CA HIS A 228 -1.39 7.65 -4.43
C HIS A 228 -0.66 8.83 -3.79
N GLY A 229 0.62 8.67 -3.47
CA GLY A 229 1.44 9.75 -2.93
C GLY A 229 1.57 10.93 -3.88
N VAL A 230 1.72 10.67 -5.18
CA VAL A 230 1.73 11.71 -6.21
C VAL A 230 0.37 12.42 -6.29
N TRP A 231 -0.72 11.65 -6.33
CA TRP A 231 -2.07 12.20 -6.40
C TRP A 231 -2.39 13.07 -5.17
N LEU A 232 -2.17 12.55 -3.96
CA LEU A 232 -2.42 13.29 -2.72
C LEU A 232 -1.59 14.57 -2.64
N TYR A 233 -0.29 14.50 -2.95
CA TYR A 233 0.56 15.69 -2.93
C TYR A 233 0.07 16.75 -3.93
N SER A 234 -0.32 16.34 -5.14
CA SER A 234 -0.86 17.28 -6.14
C SER A 234 -2.19 17.89 -5.69
N VAL A 235 -3.06 17.15 -4.99
CA VAL A 235 -4.29 17.69 -4.39
C VAL A 235 -3.96 18.77 -3.35
N PHE A 236 -3.02 18.50 -2.45
CA PHE A 236 -2.61 19.44 -1.41
C PHE A 236 -1.94 20.70 -1.99
N SER A 237 -1.07 20.51 -2.96
CA SER A 237 -0.38 21.58 -3.66
C SER A 237 -1.36 22.45 -4.48
N TYR A 238 -2.30 21.82 -5.22
CA TYR A 238 -3.38 22.49 -5.92
C TYR A 238 -4.26 23.33 -4.97
N ALA A 239 -4.67 22.73 -3.85
CA ALA A 239 -5.50 23.42 -2.85
C ALA A 239 -4.78 24.65 -2.28
N ASP A 240 -3.49 24.52 -1.99
CA ASP A 240 -2.67 25.61 -1.44
C ASP A 240 -2.53 26.78 -2.43
N ILE A 241 -2.18 26.52 -3.70
CA ILE A 241 -2.02 27.58 -4.70
C ILE A 241 -3.35 28.21 -5.09
N SER A 242 -4.44 27.43 -5.12
CA SER A 242 -5.79 27.87 -5.46
C SER A 242 -6.54 28.49 -4.28
N LYS A 243 -5.95 28.44 -3.06
CA LYS A 243 -6.61 28.89 -1.81
C LYS A 243 -7.94 28.17 -1.52
N ARG A 244 -7.95 26.85 -1.72
CA ARG A 244 -9.11 25.97 -1.64
C ARG A 244 -8.95 24.94 -0.50
N ASP A 245 -8.82 25.42 0.75
CA ASP A 245 -8.74 24.55 1.94
C ASP A 245 -9.99 23.66 2.11
N ASP A 246 -11.12 24.03 1.51
CA ASP A 246 -12.33 23.22 1.43
C ASP A 246 -12.09 21.87 0.71
N VAL A 247 -11.23 21.85 -0.29
CA VAL A 247 -10.82 20.62 -1.00
C VAL A 247 -10.16 19.65 -0.03
N LEU A 248 -9.27 20.13 0.85
CA LEU A 248 -8.55 19.29 1.82
C LEU A 248 -9.47 18.72 2.91
N GLN A 249 -10.61 19.36 3.14
CA GLN A 249 -11.64 18.92 4.10
C GLN A 249 -12.67 17.97 3.46
N SER A 250 -12.55 17.70 2.16
CA SER A 250 -13.48 16.82 1.46
C SER A 250 -13.41 15.37 1.99
N PRO A 251 -14.53 14.63 1.98
CA PRO A 251 -14.57 13.27 2.49
C PRO A 251 -13.55 12.32 1.82
N ILE A 252 -13.32 12.46 0.51
CA ILE A 252 -12.36 11.62 -0.22
C ILE A 252 -10.92 11.84 0.26
N VAL A 253 -10.51 13.09 0.46
CA VAL A 253 -9.16 13.42 0.94
C VAL A 253 -8.97 12.84 2.35
N LYS A 254 -9.97 13.07 3.23
CA LYS A 254 -9.90 12.53 4.59
C LYS A 254 -9.87 11.00 4.60
N TYR A 255 -10.64 10.36 3.72
CA TYR A 255 -10.63 8.90 3.53
C TYR A 255 -9.21 8.40 3.25
N TYR A 256 -8.51 8.96 2.26
CA TYR A 256 -7.16 8.52 1.91
C TYR A 256 -6.09 8.91 2.94
N LEU A 257 -6.29 10.00 3.68
CA LEU A 257 -5.42 10.30 4.81
C LEU A 257 -5.52 9.23 5.91
N ASP A 258 -6.73 8.85 6.32
CA ASP A 258 -6.95 7.81 7.32
C ASP A 258 -6.52 6.43 6.80
N TYR A 259 -6.71 6.14 5.50
CA TYR A 259 -6.31 4.92 4.82
C TYR A 259 -4.80 4.66 4.94
N PHE A 260 -3.95 5.62 4.60
CA PHE A 260 -2.50 5.42 4.66
C PHE A 260 -1.95 5.40 6.09
N VAL A 261 -2.62 6.01 7.07
CA VAL A 261 -2.26 5.78 8.48
C VAL A 261 -2.35 4.29 8.80
N GLN A 262 -3.38 3.59 8.35
CA GLN A 262 -3.55 2.17 8.61
C GLN A 262 -2.54 1.29 7.85
N LEU A 263 -2.01 1.77 6.73
CA LEU A 263 -1.03 1.06 5.91
C LEU A 263 0.44 1.31 6.30
N LEU A 264 0.69 2.14 7.30
CA LEU A 264 2.03 2.32 7.85
C LEU A 264 2.54 1.01 8.45
N THR A 265 3.70 0.55 7.97
CA THR A 265 4.31 -0.68 8.45
C THR A 265 5.02 -0.49 9.79
N PRO A 266 5.30 -1.56 10.54
CA PRO A 266 6.16 -1.50 11.71
C PRO A 266 7.57 -0.95 11.42
N HIS A 267 8.05 -1.04 10.18
CA HIS A 267 9.34 -0.46 9.77
C HIS A 267 9.29 1.04 9.49
N GLY A 268 8.12 1.66 9.54
CA GLY A 268 7.97 3.11 9.32
C GLY A 268 7.91 3.52 7.84
N ASN A 269 7.76 2.59 6.91
CA ASN A 269 7.39 2.86 5.52
C ASN A 269 5.92 2.49 5.28
N LEU A 270 5.35 2.92 4.16
CA LEU A 270 4.03 2.44 3.73
C LEU A 270 4.17 1.05 3.09
N ALA A 271 3.19 0.19 3.31
CA ALA A 271 3.08 -1.05 2.57
C ALA A 271 2.95 -0.74 1.08
N ASP A 272 3.75 -1.40 0.25
CA ASP A 272 3.71 -1.25 -1.20
C ASP A 272 2.74 -2.27 -1.82
N PHE A 273 1.96 -1.79 -2.74
CA PHE A 273 1.06 -2.57 -3.60
C PHE A 273 0.95 -1.87 -4.95
N GLY A 274 0.57 -2.62 -5.99
CA GLY A 274 0.60 -2.13 -7.36
C GLY A 274 2.02 -1.75 -7.80
N ASP A 275 2.11 -0.91 -8.82
CA ASP A 275 3.40 -0.37 -9.29
C ASP A 275 4.02 0.57 -8.24
N SER A 276 4.72 0.01 -7.29
CA SER A 276 5.37 0.74 -6.20
C SER A 276 6.72 0.12 -5.83
N HIS A 277 7.54 0.86 -5.12
CA HIS A 277 8.80 0.38 -4.57
C HIS A 277 8.72 0.30 -3.05
N TRP A 278 9.40 -0.68 -2.45
CA TRP A 278 9.42 -0.94 -1.00
C TRP A 278 9.81 0.27 -0.18
N ASN A 279 10.27 1.27 -0.47
CA ASN A 279 10.50 2.52 0.25
C ASN A 279 10.27 3.74 -0.66
N GLY A 280 9.45 3.57 -1.73
CA GLY A 280 9.19 4.66 -2.67
C GLY A 280 8.05 5.58 -2.23
N GLY A 281 8.03 6.79 -2.81
CA GLY A 281 6.92 7.74 -2.68
C GLY A 281 6.86 8.51 -1.35
N TRP A 282 7.66 8.16 -0.37
CA TRP A 282 7.64 8.78 0.97
C TRP A 282 7.83 10.30 0.94
N GLU A 283 8.62 10.81 0.00
CA GLU A 283 8.93 12.23 -0.17
C GLU A 283 7.70 13.10 -0.46
N ARG A 284 6.64 12.50 -1.01
CA ARG A 284 5.37 13.18 -1.29
C ARG A 284 4.37 13.04 -0.16
N PHE A 285 4.37 11.91 0.52
CA PHE A 285 3.52 11.71 1.69
C PHE A 285 3.91 12.61 2.86
N VAL A 286 5.20 12.85 3.08
CA VAL A 286 5.66 13.68 4.21
C VAL A 286 5.02 15.07 4.22
N PRO A 287 5.10 15.91 3.16
CA PRO A 287 4.45 17.23 3.17
C PRO A 287 2.93 17.15 3.31
N VAL A 288 2.29 16.14 2.70
CA VAL A 288 0.84 15.91 2.84
C VAL A 288 0.46 15.73 4.30
N TYR A 289 1.19 14.86 5.02
CA TYR A 289 0.88 14.56 6.41
C TYR A 289 1.33 15.65 7.39
N GLU A 290 2.33 16.45 7.04
CA GLU A 290 2.64 17.69 7.78
C GLU A 290 1.48 18.69 7.68
N LYS A 291 0.97 18.96 6.46
CA LYS A 291 -0.17 19.86 6.24
C LYS A 291 -1.45 19.33 6.89
N ALA A 292 -1.75 18.04 6.69
CA ALA A 292 -2.92 17.40 7.27
C ALA A 292 -2.87 17.40 8.80
N GLY A 293 -1.71 17.06 9.38
CA GLY A 293 -1.49 17.12 10.83
C GLY A 293 -1.76 18.50 11.39
N THR A 294 -1.31 19.53 10.71
CA THR A 294 -1.53 20.93 11.09
C THR A 294 -2.99 21.34 10.92
N LEU A 295 -3.59 21.07 9.76
CA LEU A 295 -4.96 21.46 9.42
C LEU A 295 -6.01 20.82 10.35
N PHE A 296 -5.87 19.51 10.57
CA PHE A 296 -6.81 18.74 11.40
C PHE A 296 -6.39 18.64 12.87
N ARG A 297 -5.26 19.23 13.25
CA ARG A 297 -4.63 19.09 14.58
C ARG A 297 -4.52 17.62 15.01
N ASN A 298 -4.15 16.74 14.06
CA ASN A 298 -4.15 15.30 14.25
C ASN A 298 -2.72 14.79 14.52
N PRO A 299 -2.41 14.31 15.75
CA PRO A 299 -1.10 13.81 16.10
C PRO A 299 -0.73 12.49 15.37
N GLN A 300 -1.70 11.70 14.91
CA GLN A 300 -1.44 10.46 14.17
C GLN A 300 -0.95 10.76 12.74
N TYR A 301 -1.43 11.82 12.11
CA TYR A 301 -0.91 12.28 10.83
C TYR A 301 0.54 12.77 10.99
N LYS A 302 0.83 13.51 12.04
CA LYS A 302 2.21 13.91 12.36
C LYS A 302 3.13 12.72 12.63
N PHE A 303 2.60 11.68 13.30
CA PHE A 303 3.34 10.44 13.52
C PHE A 303 3.72 9.75 12.19
N LEU A 304 2.80 9.67 11.24
CA LEU A 304 3.09 9.10 9.92
C LEU A 304 4.20 9.88 9.20
N ALA A 305 4.11 11.21 9.14
CA ALA A 305 5.15 12.05 8.54
C ALA A 305 6.52 11.80 9.18
N GLU A 306 6.58 11.74 10.52
CA GLU A 306 7.80 11.46 11.27
C GLU A 306 8.37 10.06 10.95
N GLN A 307 7.54 9.02 10.96
CA GLN A 307 7.99 7.65 10.70
C GLN A 307 8.55 7.50 9.28
N LEU A 308 7.85 8.01 8.28
CA LEU A 308 8.31 7.99 6.89
C LEU A 308 9.66 8.69 6.74
N THR A 309 9.79 9.88 7.34
CA THR A 309 11.03 10.66 7.29
C THR A 309 12.18 9.92 7.97
N ARG A 310 11.98 9.44 9.20
CA ARG A 310 13.00 8.70 9.95
C ARG A 310 13.45 7.44 9.23
N ARG A 311 12.49 6.68 8.68
CA ARG A 311 12.77 5.45 7.94
C ARG A 311 13.61 5.72 6.69
N ALA A 312 13.21 6.67 5.86
CA ALA A 312 13.90 6.96 4.61
C ALA A 312 15.34 7.46 4.85
N LEU A 313 15.52 8.34 5.81
CA LEU A 313 16.82 8.93 6.12
C LEU A 313 17.71 8.00 6.93
N GLY A 314 17.16 7.24 7.87
CA GLY A 314 17.87 6.21 8.61
C GLY A 314 18.46 5.13 7.70
N ARG A 315 17.73 4.77 6.65
CA ARG A 315 18.23 3.85 5.62
C ARG A 315 19.44 4.37 4.88
N SER A 316 19.43 5.64 4.50
CA SER A 316 20.52 6.27 3.74
C SER A 316 21.75 6.56 4.61
N ALA A 317 21.55 6.99 5.85
CA ALA A 317 22.62 7.45 6.74
C ALA A 317 23.12 6.37 7.71
N LYS A 318 22.45 5.23 7.84
CA LYS A 318 22.70 4.23 8.91
C LYS A 318 22.69 4.85 10.33
N THR A 319 21.96 5.94 10.51
CA THR A 319 21.88 6.69 11.76
C THR A 319 20.42 6.95 12.13
N GLN A 320 20.14 6.94 13.43
CA GLN A 320 18.83 7.28 13.98
C GLN A 320 18.81 8.68 14.58
N ASN A 321 19.93 9.37 14.58
CA ASN A 321 20.04 10.70 15.15
C ASN A 321 19.68 11.76 14.09
N LEU A 322 18.69 12.60 14.38
CA LEU A 322 18.24 13.67 13.48
C LEU A 322 19.39 14.63 13.11
N SER A 323 20.33 14.90 14.00
CA SER A 323 21.48 15.76 13.72
C SER A 323 22.40 15.24 12.61
N ASP A 324 22.39 13.93 12.37
CA ASP A 324 23.20 13.32 11.31
C ASP A 324 22.48 13.31 9.95
N LEU A 325 21.17 13.56 9.94
CA LEU A 325 20.37 13.58 8.70
C LEU A 325 20.78 14.74 7.77
N ALA A 326 21.28 15.84 8.32
CA ALA A 326 21.86 16.94 7.54
C ALA A 326 23.03 16.52 6.63
N LYS A 327 23.63 15.35 6.89
CA LYS A 327 24.72 14.79 6.07
C LYS A 327 24.21 13.94 4.91
N VAL A 328 22.91 13.67 4.83
CA VAL A 328 22.30 12.84 3.80
C VAL A 328 21.96 13.71 2.60
N ASN A 329 22.57 13.43 1.47
CA ASN A 329 22.18 14.05 0.20
C ASN A 329 20.91 13.37 -0.33
N ILE A 330 19.75 14.02 -0.18
CA ILE A 330 18.48 13.52 -0.66
C ILE A 330 18.20 13.83 -2.14
N GLY A 331 19.08 14.58 -2.79
CA GLY A 331 18.88 15.04 -4.17
C GLY A 331 17.77 16.10 -4.31
N ALA A 332 17.81 16.88 -5.40
CA ALA A 332 16.87 17.96 -5.61
C ALA A 332 15.44 17.48 -5.87
N GLY A 333 15.28 16.35 -6.57
CA GLY A 333 13.96 15.77 -6.87
C GLY A 333 13.18 15.35 -5.62
N VAL A 334 13.88 14.79 -4.63
CA VAL A 334 13.32 14.44 -3.32
C VAL A 334 13.17 15.69 -2.45
N GLY A 335 14.14 16.61 -2.51
CA GLY A 335 14.17 17.81 -1.69
C GLY A 335 13.09 18.84 -2.01
N SER A 336 12.62 18.92 -3.27
CA SER A 336 11.62 19.92 -3.66
C SER A 336 10.30 19.81 -2.87
N PRO A 337 9.68 18.64 -2.67
CA PRO A 337 8.50 18.50 -1.81
C PRO A 337 8.75 18.92 -0.36
N PHE A 338 9.98 18.84 0.13
CA PHE A 338 10.34 19.25 1.50
C PHE A 338 10.24 20.76 1.73
N THR A 339 10.25 21.58 0.67
CA THR A 339 9.94 23.01 0.82
C THR A 339 8.52 23.21 1.35
N ASP A 340 7.59 22.37 0.93
CA ASP A 340 6.22 22.36 1.45
C ASP A 340 6.14 21.70 2.82
N ALA A 341 6.88 20.63 3.07
CA ALA A 341 6.96 20.02 4.41
C ALA A 341 7.41 21.04 5.46
N HIS A 342 8.50 21.78 5.18
CA HIS A 342 8.96 22.85 6.07
C HIS A 342 7.91 23.95 6.27
N ARG A 343 7.30 24.42 5.19
CA ARG A 343 6.31 25.50 5.23
C ARG A 343 5.04 25.11 5.98
N TRP A 344 4.59 23.87 5.86
CA TRP A 344 3.33 23.37 6.42
C TRP A 344 3.46 22.76 7.82
N ALA A 345 4.68 22.39 8.24
CA ALA A 345 4.89 21.79 9.55
C ALA A 345 4.56 22.73 10.70
N ASP A 346 3.88 22.20 11.71
CA ASP A 346 3.64 22.84 13.01
C ASP A 346 4.19 21.97 14.13
N ASP A 347 5.29 22.42 14.75
CA ASP A 347 5.97 21.71 15.83
C ASP A 347 5.22 21.71 17.17
N SER A 348 4.11 22.48 17.28
CA SER A 348 3.26 22.47 18.46
C SER A 348 2.45 21.18 18.58
N ILE A 349 2.22 20.48 17.45
CA ILE A 349 1.50 19.22 17.39
C ILE A 349 2.50 18.08 17.49
N LYS A 350 2.52 17.37 18.62
CA LYS A 350 3.45 16.27 18.86
C LYS A 350 2.96 14.98 18.20
N PRO A 351 3.83 14.25 17.48
CA PRO A 351 3.49 12.95 16.92
C PRO A 351 3.02 11.95 17.97
N GLN A 352 1.98 11.19 17.66
CA GLN A 352 1.44 10.14 18.53
C GLN A 352 1.03 8.94 17.69
N ALA A 353 1.54 7.76 18.02
CA ALA A 353 1.16 6.52 17.36
C ALA A 353 -0.34 6.24 17.53
N PRO A 354 -1.01 5.68 16.52
CA PRO A 354 -2.36 5.17 16.67
C PRO A 354 -2.41 4.03 17.69
N THR A 355 -3.59 3.79 18.26
CA THR A 355 -3.84 2.70 19.21
C THR A 355 -4.67 1.56 18.61
N SER A 356 -5.08 1.70 17.35
CA SER A 356 -5.89 0.70 16.66
C SER A 356 -5.14 -0.62 16.44
N GLY A 357 -5.81 -1.72 16.68
CA GLY A 357 -5.37 -3.07 16.27
C GLY A 357 -5.79 -3.41 14.85
N SER A 358 -6.10 -4.68 14.61
CA SER A 358 -6.59 -5.15 13.30
C SER A 358 -7.80 -4.37 12.81
N GLN A 359 -7.82 -4.07 11.51
CA GLN A 359 -8.89 -3.32 10.87
C GLN A 359 -9.19 -3.85 9.46
N ASP A 360 -10.46 -3.87 9.13
CA ASP A 360 -10.91 -3.72 7.76
C ASP A 360 -10.84 -2.23 7.43
N VAL A 361 -9.91 -1.86 6.58
CA VAL A 361 -9.64 -0.45 6.32
C VAL A 361 -10.81 0.15 5.58
N LEU A 362 -11.57 0.98 6.30
CA LEU A 362 -12.72 1.73 5.80
C LEU A 362 -13.87 0.84 5.26
N GLU A 363 -14.05 -0.33 5.87
CA GLU A 363 -15.25 -1.14 5.76
C GLU A 363 -15.71 -1.49 4.34
N ASP A 364 -14.79 -2.03 3.51
CA ASP A 364 -15.11 -2.52 2.15
C ASP A 364 -15.60 -1.42 1.18
N LEU A 365 -15.29 -0.15 1.44
CA LEU A 365 -15.73 0.89 0.53
C LEU A 365 -14.93 0.89 -0.77
N ILE A 366 -13.67 1.31 -0.73
CA ILE A 366 -12.92 1.55 -1.96
C ILE A 366 -11.53 0.94 -1.92
N GLY A 367 -10.78 1.20 -0.85
CA GLY A 367 -9.40 0.75 -0.71
C GLY A 367 -9.27 -0.77 -0.59
N LYS A 368 -10.31 -1.44 -0.07
CA LYS A 368 -10.43 -2.91 0.04
C LYS A 368 -9.17 -3.58 0.56
N LYS A 369 -8.73 -3.17 1.74
CA LYS A 369 -7.57 -3.72 2.45
C LYS A 369 -7.99 -4.20 3.84
N VAL A 370 -7.50 -5.33 4.27
CA VAL A 370 -7.58 -5.78 5.66
C VAL A 370 -6.18 -5.77 6.25
N VAL A 371 -6.04 -5.17 7.42
CA VAL A 371 -4.80 -5.16 8.19
C VAL A 371 -5.01 -5.92 9.49
N PHE A 372 -4.25 -6.98 9.70
CA PHE A 372 -4.08 -7.62 11.00
C PHE A 372 -2.88 -6.99 11.69
N ARG A 373 -3.04 -6.59 12.97
CA ARG A 373 -1.98 -5.85 13.66
C ARG A 373 -2.10 -6.00 15.17
N ASN A 374 -0.97 -6.23 15.87
CA ASN A 374 -0.91 -6.21 17.32
C ASN A 374 -0.24 -4.95 17.91
N GLY A 375 0.30 -4.09 17.07
CA GLY A 375 0.96 -2.87 17.52
C GLY A 375 1.54 -2.04 16.40
N TRP A 376 2.24 -0.97 16.80
CA TRP A 376 2.87 0.01 15.91
C TRP A 376 4.39 0.10 16.11
N GLN A 377 4.94 -0.76 16.95
CA GLN A 377 6.37 -0.82 17.23
C GLN A 377 7.09 -1.63 16.13
N PRO A 378 8.42 -1.44 15.97
CA PRO A 378 9.19 -2.12 14.92
C PRO A 378 9.12 -3.66 14.95
N ASP A 379 8.90 -4.25 16.13
CA ASP A 379 8.79 -5.70 16.32
C ASP A 379 7.34 -6.23 16.24
N SER A 380 6.38 -5.34 16.04
CA SER A 380 4.96 -5.73 15.94
C SER A 380 4.70 -6.63 14.74
N THR A 381 3.64 -7.45 14.85
CA THR A 381 3.12 -8.22 13.73
C THR A 381 2.12 -7.39 12.94
N MET A 382 2.27 -7.42 11.62
CA MET A 382 1.34 -6.83 10.66
C MET A 382 1.20 -7.77 9.45
N MET A 383 -0.05 -8.06 9.07
CA MET A 383 -0.36 -8.66 7.77
C MET A 383 -1.31 -7.75 7.01
N LEU A 384 -1.04 -7.54 5.73
CA LEU A 384 -1.90 -6.82 4.80
C LEU A 384 -2.48 -7.78 3.77
N LEU A 385 -3.80 -7.89 3.75
CA LEU A 385 -4.56 -8.51 2.68
C LEU A 385 -5.06 -7.42 1.74
N ASN A 386 -4.71 -7.52 0.45
CA ASN A 386 -5.29 -6.73 -0.60
C ASN A 386 -6.43 -7.53 -1.26
N TYR A 387 -7.67 -7.03 -1.19
CA TYR A 387 -8.80 -7.65 -1.87
C TYR A 387 -9.51 -6.67 -2.82
N ARG A 388 -8.82 -5.62 -3.23
CA ARG A 388 -9.33 -4.67 -4.21
C ARG A 388 -9.46 -5.35 -5.56
N ASP A 389 -10.60 -5.14 -6.21
CA ASP A 389 -10.83 -5.54 -7.58
C ASP A 389 -10.16 -4.55 -8.52
N GLU A 390 -9.23 -5.02 -9.30
CA GLU A 390 -8.46 -4.30 -10.30
C GLU A 390 -8.05 -2.86 -9.93
N GLY A 391 -6.79 -2.69 -9.65
CA GLY A 391 -6.28 -1.52 -8.95
C GLY A 391 -5.92 -0.28 -9.77
N ASP A 392 -6.55 0.02 -10.88
CA ASP A 392 -6.11 1.14 -11.72
C ASP A 392 -7.13 2.26 -11.90
N GLY A 393 -7.41 2.98 -10.83
CA GLY A 393 -8.21 4.21 -10.88
C GLY A 393 -9.72 3.96 -10.97
N GLY A 394 -10.17 2.80 -10.50
CA GLY A 394 -11.56 2.41 -10.49
C GLY A 394 -12.14 2.09 -11.86
N ARG A 395 -13.34 1.51 -11.87
CA ARG A 395 -13.98 1.04 -13.09
C ARG A 395 -14.23 2.14 -14.12
N LEU A 396 -14.69 3.30 -13.67
CA LEU A 396 -14.97 4.42 -14.57
C LEU A 396 -13.68 5.00 -15.16
N GLY A 397 -12.65 5.15 -14.35
CA GLY A 397 -11.34 5.60 -14.81
C GLY A 397 -10.72 4.65 -15.84
N ARG A 398 -10.83 3.34 -15.60
CA ARG A 398 -10.37 2.31 -16.55
C ARG A 398 -11.09 2.35 -17.88
N ASP A 399 -12.41 2.43 -17.87
CA ASP A 399 -13.18 2.49 -19.09
C ASP A 399 -12.82 3.72 -19.93
N TYR A 400 -12.60 4.85 -19.27
CA TYR A 400 -12.11 6.05 -19.93
C TYR A 400 -10.70 5.86 -20.52
N LEU A 401 -9.76 5.32 -19.74
CA LEU A 401 -8.39 5.07 -20.19
C LEU A 401 -8.35 4.09 -21.37
N ARG A 402 -9.14 3.03 -21.35
CA ARG A 402 -9.28 2.09 -22.48
C ARG A 402 -9.81 2.71 -23.76
N GLN A 403 -10.63 3.74 -23.64
CA GLN A 403 -11.15 4.47 -24.80
C GLN A 403 -10.16 5.47 -25.38
N THR A 404 -9.23 5.95 -24.56
CA THR A 404 -8.32 7.05 -24.92
C THR A 404 -6.88 6.62 -25.16
N LEU A 405 -6.47 5.46 -24.63
CA LEU A 405 -5.12 4.90 -24.75
C LEU A 405 -5.17 3.52 -25.38
N SER A 406 -4.16 3.17 -26.16
CA SER A 406 -4.01 1.81 -26.66
C SER A 406 -3.68 0.85 -25.51
N VAL A 407 -4.11 -0.42 -25.65
CA VAL A 407 -3.85 -1.47 -24.66
C VAL A 407 -2.35 -1.68 -24.42
N GLU A 408 -1.52 -1.45 -25.43
CA GLU A 408 -0.06 -1.57 -25.31
C GLU A 408 0.56 -0.42 -24.51
N GLU A 409 -0.17 0.65 -24.31
CA GLU A 409 0.28 1.80 -23.53
C GLU A 409 -0.27 1.79 -22.10
N GLU A 410 -0.39 0.65 -21.49
CA GLU A 410 -0.86 0.46 -20.10
C GLU A 410 -0.03 1.21 -19.04
N LYS A 411 0.60 2.30 -19.42
CA LYS A 411 1.35 3.20 -18.52
C LYS A 411 0.51 3.77 -17.40
N MET A 412 -0.80 3.79 -17.65
CA MET A 412 -1.79 4.36 -16.74
C MET A 412 -2.38 3.30 -15.81
N HIS A 413 -2.09 2.03 -16.07
CA HIS A 413 -2.54 0.93 -15.24
C HIS A 413 -1.42 0.61 -14.24
N HIS A 414 -1.61 1.00 -13.01
CA HIS A 414 -0.64 0.81 -11.95
C HIS A 414 -1.02 -0.27 -10.95
N GLY A 415 -2.24 -0.78 -11.01
CA GLY A 415 -2.68 -1.95 -10.25
C GLY A 415 -2.13 -3.26 -10.81
N HIS A 416 -2.17 -4.30 -9.98
CA HIS A 416 -1.74 -5.65 -10.32
C HIS A 416 -2.92 -6.62 -10.25
N ALA A 417 -2.76 -7.82 -10.80
CA ALA A 417 -3.71 -8.92 -10.64
C ALA A 417 -3.50 -9.61 -9.28
N ASP A 418 -3.56 -8.83 -8.21
CA ASP A 418 -3.28 -9.20 -6.83
C ASP A 418 -4.54 -9.26 -5.93
N GLU A 419 -5.72 -9.39 -6.54
CA GLU A 419 -6.97 -9.49 -5.81
C GLU A 419 -6.96 -10.69 -4.88
N ASN A 420 -7.30 -10.45 -3.63
CA ASN A 420 -7.29 -11.42 -2.54
C ASN A 420 -5.89 -11.94 -2.19
N SER A 421 -4.83 -11.18 -2.50
CA SER A 421 -3.46 -11.53 -2.18
C SER A 421 -3.04 -11.03 -0.80
N ILE A 422 -2.19 -11.81 -0.11
CA ILE A 422 -1.47 -11.31 1.07
C ILE A 422 -0.27 -10.50 0.58
N ALA A 423 -0.43 -9.19 0.58
CA ALA A 423 0.56 -8.26 0.05
C ALA A 423 1.80 -8.15 0.95
N LEU A 424 1.62 -8.30 2.27
CA LEU A 424 2.70 -8.16 3.23
C LEU A 424 2.42 -8.98 4.49
N LEU A 425 3.44 -9.65 5.02
CA LEU A 425 3.47 -10.15 6.39
C LEU A 425 4.78 -9.75 7.04
N MET A 426 4.69 -9.12 8.19
CA MET A 426 5.83 -8.72 9.02
C MET A 426 5.64 -9.24 10.45
N SER A 427 6.72 -9.60 11.12
CA SER A 427 6.72 -9.95 12.54
C SER A 427 8.13 -9.90 13.11
N GLY A 428 8.27 -9.45 14.37
CA GLY A 428 9.56 -9.40 15.06
C GLY A 428 10.64 -8.61 14.33
N GLY A 429 10.25 -7.56 13.60
CA GLY A 429 11.18 -6.75 12.81
C GLY A 429 11.66 -7.40 11.50
N SER A 430 11.02 -8.48 11.03
CA SER A 430 11.34 -9.14 9.76
C SER A 430 10.18 -9.03 8.78
N VAL A 431 10.48 -8.93 7.50
CA VAL A 431 9.52 -9.14 6.41
C VAL A 431 9.49 -10.63 6.10
N LEU A 432 8.33 -11.24 6.12
CA LEU A 432 8.12 -12.68 6.00
C LEU A 432 7.40 -13.08 4.71
N LEU A 433 6.48 -12.25 4.23
CA LEU A 433 5.89 -12.28 2.88
C LEU A 433 5.91 -10.86 2.32
N HIS A 434 6.17 -10.76 1.04
CA HIS A 434 6.12 -9.50 0.30
C HIS A 434 5.66 -9.77 -1.12
N ASP A 435 4.78 -8.93 -1.62
CA ASP A 435 4.07 -9.13 -2.89
C ASP A 435 4.14 -7.90 -3.81
N GLY A 436 4.57 -6.76 -3.27
CA GLY A 436 4.68 -5.52 -4.02
C GLY A 436 5.82 -5.49 -5.04
N GLY A 437 5.82 -4.48 -5.88
CA GLY A 437 6.93 -4.20 -6.77
C GLY A 437 6.55 -3.46 -8.04
N TYR A 438 7.47 -2.64 -8.52
CA TYR A 438 7.30 -1.87 -9.73
C TYR A 438 7.61 -2.73 -10.97
N ARG A 439 6.80 -2.62 -12.02
CA ARG A 439 7.10 -3.24 -13.32
C ARG A 439 8.44 -2.76 -13.87
N PRO A 440 9.28 -3.64 -14.49
CA PRO A 440 10.58 -3.22 -15.01
C PRO A 440 10.47 -2.49 -16.35
N ASP A 441 9.58 -2.93 -17.25
CA ASP A 441 9.55 -2.51 -18.64
C ASP A 441 8.17 -2.04 -19.13
N LEU A 442 8.17 -1.22 -20.14
CA LEU A 442 7.02 -0.75 -20.89
C LEU A 442 7.15 -1.15 -22.37
N PRO A 443 6.05 -1.49 -23.05
CA PRO A 443 4.72 -1.76 -22.50
C PRO A 443 4.71 -3.06 -21.71
N SER A 444 4.00 -3.07 -20.60
CA SER A 444 3.95 -4.25 -19.75
C SER A 444 3.01 -5.33 -20.28
N GLY A 445 2.07 -5.00 -21.15
CA GLY A 445 1.05 -5.91 -21.66
C GLY A 445 0.23 -6.58 -20.57
N GLN A 446 -0.73 -7.41 -20.95
CA GLN A 446 -1.56 -8.15 -19.99
C GLN A 446 -0.78 -9.21 -19.16
N TYR A 447 0.42 -9.57 -19.58
CA TYR A 447 1.36 -10.41 -18.85
C TYR A 447 2.54 -9.59 -18.33
N GLY A 448 2.36 -8.29 -18.28
CA GLY A 448 3.40 -7.34 -17.92
C GLY A 448 4.07 -7.70 -16.63
N ALA A 449 5.38 -7.77 -16.75
CA ALA A 449 6.29 -8.24 -15.74
C ALA A 449 5.85 -7.84 -14.32
N TRP A 450 5.65 -8.85 -13.47
CA TRP A 450 5.30 -8.77 -12.06
C TRP A 450 3.88 -8.31 -11.74
N ARG A 451 3.06 -7.98 -12.72
CA ARG A 451 1.65 -7.64 -12.53
C ARG A 451 0.72 -8.84 -12.65
N ALA A 452 1.17 -9.93 -13.29
CA ALA A 452 0.36 -11.11 -13.49
C ALA A 452 0.07 -11.83 -12.17
N ASP A 453 -1.06 -12.51 -12.12
CA ASP A 453 -1.60 -13.16 -10.93
C ASP A 453 -0.65 -14.20 -10.29
N TYR A 454 0.20 -14.85 -11.07
CA TYR A 454 1.17 -15.85 -10.59
C TYR A 454 2.42 -15.25 -9.92
N PHE A 455 2.56 -13.93 -9.89
CA PHE A 455 3.59 -13.24 -9.09
C PHE A 455 3.13 -12.87 -7.68
N HIS A 456 1.91 -13.25 -7.30
CA HIS A 456 1.27 -12.81 -6.07
C HIS A 456 0.95 -13.97 -5.12
N ASN A 457 0.84 -13.68 -3.80
CA ASN A 457 0.51 -14.66 -2.75
C ASN A 457 -0.98 -14.98 -2.74
N ARG A 458 -1.45 -15.70 -3.76
CA ARG A 458 -2.88 -15.92 -4.01
C ARG A 458 -3.18 -17.29 -4.64
N VAL A 459 -4.46 -17.62 -4.79
CA VAL A 459 -4.89 -18.70 -5.67
C VAL A 459 -4.97 -18.18 -7.09
N VAL A 460 -4.29 -18.87 -7.99
CA VAL A 460 -4.35 -18.65 -9.44
C VAL A 460 -5.24 -19.70 -10.07
N VAL A 461 -6.17 -19.26 -10.92
CA VAL A 461 -7.14 -20.14 -11.56
C VAL A 461 -6.93 -20.14 -13.07
N ARG A 462 -6.87 -21.35 -13.65
CA ARG A 462 -6.82 -21.56 -15.11
C ARG A 462 -7.94 -22.50 -15.52
N LYS A 463 -8.48 -22.26 -16.70
CA LYS A 463 -9.50 -23.09 -17.29
C LYS A 463 -8.91 -24.32 -18.00
N ASP A 464 -7.60 -24.32 -18.25
CA ASP A 464 -6.93 -25.39 -18.93
C ASP A 464 -6.55 -26.54 -18.00
N LYS A 465 -6.61 -27.75 -18.52
CA LYS A 465 -6.12 -28.94 -17.83
C LYS A 465 -4.60 -28.95 -17.88
N ARG A 466 -3.97 -28.96 -16.70
CA ARG A 466 -2.53 -29.17 -16.60
C ARG A 466 -2.21 -30.65 -16.53
N ASP A 467 -1.27 -31.11 -17.34
CA ASP A 467 -0.65 -32.43 -17.17
C ASP A 467 0.26 -32.39 -15.93
N LYS A 468 0.31 -33.49 -15.15
CA LYS A 468 1.13 -33.56 -13.93
C LYS A 468 2.63 -33.43 -14.20
N THR A 469 3.09 -33.76 -15.42
CA THR A 469 4.48 -33.65 -15.85
C THR A 469 4.83 -32.25 -16.38
N GLN A 470 3.83 -31.44 -16.71
CA GLN A 470 4.03 -30.08 -17.23
C GLN A 470 4.56 -29.17 -16.13
N ASP A 471 5.58 -28.38 -16.44
CA ASP A 471 6.12 -27.38 -15.54
C ASP A 471 5.02 -26.37 -15.10
N VAL A 472 4.95 -26.13 -13.81
CA VAL A 472 3.87 -25.30 -13.23
C VAL A 472 4.03 -23.84 -13.64
N TYR A 473 5.25 -23.31 -13.61
CA TYR A 473 5.50 -21.91 -13.96
C TYR A 473 5.16 -21.63 -15.43
N GLU A 474 5.67 -22.49 -16.34
CA GLU A 474 5.38 -22.32 -17.77
C GLU A 474 3.89 -22.51 -18.08
N PHE A 475 3.19 -23.39 -17.38
CA PHE A 475 1.74 -23.53 -17.50
C PHE A 475 1.01 -22.25 -17.06
N LEU A 476 1.33 -21.71 -15.88
CA LEU A 476 0.70 -20.50 -15.37
C LEU A 476 0.96 -19.28 -16.26
N ARG A 477 2.19 -19.15 -16.73
CA ARG A 477 2.61 -18.07 -17.63
C ARG A 477 1.93 -18.15 -19.00
N GLY A 478 1.78 -19.34 -19.54
CA GLY A 478 1.27 -19.58 -20.89
C GLY A 478 -0.26 -19.69 -21.02
N SER A 479 -1.01 -19.74 -19.91
CA SER A 479 -2.44 -20.12 -19.91
C SER A 479 -3.37 -19.07 -19.30
N GLY A 480 -2.91 -17.85 -19.03
CA GLY A 480 -3.75 -16.86 -18.36
C GLY A 480 -3.84 -15.54 -19.11
N ASN A 481 -5.01 -14.89 -19.01
CA ASN A 481 -5.21 -13.53 -19.46
C ASN A 481 -5.69 -12.68 -18.27
N TYR A 482 -5.24 -11.43 -18.21
CA TYR A 482 -5.83 -10.47 -17.30
C TYR A 482 -7.30 -10.24 -17.64
N ARG A 483 -8.15 -10.23 -16.64
CA ARG A 483 -9.59 -9.97 -16.80
C ARG A 483 -10.16 -9.36 -15.54
N PRO A 484 -11.19 -8.54 -15.70
CA PRO A 484 -11.88 -7.96 -14.56
C PRO A 484 -12.51 -9.05 -13.70
N VAL A 485 -12.27 -8.97 -12.41
CA VAL A 485 -12.95 -9.74 -11.37
C VAL A 485 -13.69 -8.79 -10.44
N ARG A 486 -14.61 -9.32 -9.66
CA ARG A 486 -15.25 -8.58 -8.58
C ARG A 486 -14.79 -9.14 -7.26
N THR A 487 -14.63 -8.27 -6.29
CA THR A 487 -14.29 -8.67 -4.92
C THR A 487 -15.29 -8.13 -3.93
N GLN A 488 -15.45 -8.84 -2.83
CA GLN A 488 -16.29 -8.39 -1.73
C GLN A 488 -15.76 -8.93 -0.39
N LYS A 489 -15.95 -8.17 0.66
CA LYS A 489 -15.80 -8.65 2.02
C LYS A 489 -17.05 -9.42 2.41
N ILE A 490 -16.87 -10.62 2.94
CA ILE A 490 -17.94 -11.42 3.53
C ILE A 490 -18.00 -11.15 5.02
N ASP A 491 -16.84 -11.22 5.71
CA ASP A 491 -16.74 -11.00 7.14
C ASP A 491 -15.39 -10.37 7.52
N PHE A 492 -15.43 -9.52 8.54
CA PHE A 492 -14.27 -9.14 9.33
C PHE A 492 -14.68 -9.15 10.81
N LEU A 493 -14.11 -10.07 11.57
CA LEU A 493 -14.52 -10.38 12.94
C LEU A 493 -13.33 -10.23 13.88
N LYS A 494 -13.53 -9.49 14.96
CA LYS A 494 -12.52 -9.32 16.02
C LYS A 494 -13.01 -9.99 17.27
N PHE A 495 -12.52 -11.18 17.52
CA PHE A 495 -12.76 -11.93 18.74
C PHE A 495 -11.64 -11.70 19.75
N ARG A 496 -11.82 -12.17 20.97
CA ARG A 496 -10.79 -12.08 22.03
C ARG A 496 -9.50 -12.77 21.62
N ASP A 497 -9.58 -14.01 21.14
CA ASP A 497 -8.43 -14.88 20.90
C ASP A 497 -7.96 -14.87 19.43
N VAL A 498 -8.84 -14.51 18.51
CA VAL A 498 -8.58 -14.49 17.07
C VAL A 498 -9.16 -13.25 16.39
N ASP A 499 -8.51 -12.80 15.33
CA ASP A 499 -9.13 -11.91 14.33
C ASP A 499 -9.29 -12.68 13.03
N VAL A 500 -10.40 -12.46 12.33
CA VAL A 500 -10.78 -13.23 11.16
C VAL A 500 -11.22 -12.30 10.04
N SER A 501 -10.73 -12.54 8.83
CA SER A 501 -11.31 -11.96 7.62
C SER A 501 -11.80 -13.06 6.69
N ARG A 502 -12.87 -12.79 5.96
CA ARG A 502 -13.32 -13.58 4.83
C ARG A 502 -13.62 -12.65 3.68
N THR A 503 -12.89 -12.81 2.60
CA THR A 503 -13.02 -12.02 1.37
C THR A 503 -13.25 -12.96 0.19
N ARG A 504 -13.97 -12.50 -0.80
CA ARG A 504 -14.37 -13.29 -1.97
C ARG A 504 -13.94 -12.61 -3.26
N VAL A 505 -13.41 -13.39 -4.18
CA VAL A 505 -13.24 -13.05 -5.60
C VAL A 505 -14.34 -13.76 -6.39
N ILE A 506 -14.95 -13.05 -7.33
CA ILE A 506 -15.96 -13.60 -8.27
C ILE A 506 -15.46 -13.35 -9.68
N ASP A 507 -15.20 -14.42 -10.41
CA ASP A 507 -14.82 -14.38 -11.82
C ASP A 507 -15.94 -15.00 -12.66
N ASP A 508 -16.83 -14.17 -13.14
CA ASP A 508 -17.98 -14.59 -13.98
C ASP A 508 -17.50 -15.11 -15.34
N ALA A 509 -16.38 -14.62 -15.86
CA ALA A 509 -15.85 -15.01 -17.16
C ALA A 509 -15.28 -16.44 -17.14
N LEU A 510 -14.47 -16.80 -16.15
CA LEU A 510 -14.03 -18.18 -15.95
C LEU A 510 -15.09 -19.06 -15.29
N GLY A 511 -15.92 -18.50 -14.43
CA GLY A 511 -17.00 -19.21 -13.74
C GLY A 511 -16.54 -19.87 -12.44
N TYR A 512 -15.95 -19.10 -11.53
CA TYR A 512 -15.64 -19.52 -10.18
C TYR A 512 -15.86 -18.41 -9.16
N GLU A 513 -16.03 -18.82 -7.90
CA GLU A 513 -15.91 -17.98 -6.71
C GLU A 513 -14.78 -18.51 -5.85
N TRP A 514 -14.00 -17.62 -5.27
CA TRP A 514 -12.91 -17.97 -4.36
C TRP A 514 -12.99 -17.16 -3.08
N ASP A 515 -13.21 -17.85 -1.97
CA ASP A 515 -13.17 -17.29 -0.63
C ASP A 515 -11.79 -17.52 -0.01
N ARG A 516 -11.16 -16.46 0.51
CA ARG A 516 -10.02 -16.55 1.39
C ARG A 516 -10.44 -16.20 2.80
N VAL A 517 -10.28 -17.15 3.71
CA VAL A 517 -10.51 -16.97 5.14
C VAL A 517 -9.17 -16.94 5.84
N ILE A 518 -8.85 -15.81 6.47
CA ILE A 518 -7.62 -15.66 7.26
C ILE A 518 -8.02 -15.59 8.71
N THR A 519 -7.47 -16.47 9.54
CA THR A 519 -7.57 -16.45 10.99
C THR A 519 -6.21 -16.13 11.58
N TRP A 520 -6.08 -15.02 12.29
CA TRP A 520 -4.91 -14.73 13.10
C TRP A 520 -5.14 -15.18 14.54
N VAL A 521 -4.37 -16.16 15.02
CA VAL A 521 -4.39 -16.63 16.40
C VAL A 521 -3.43 -15.75 17.21
N LYS A 522 -3.99 -14.81 17.98
CA LYS A 522 -3.25 -13.67 18.57
C LYS A 522 -2.16 -14.10 19.54
N GLU A 523 -2.51 -14.96 20.52
CA GLU A 523 -1.59 -15.37 21.57
C GLU A 523 -0.37 -16.12 21.03
N LYS A 524 -0.59 -17.02 20.07
CA LYS A 524 0.45 -17.83 19.45
C LYS A 524 1.08 -17.16 18.23
N ASN A 525 0.56 -16.03 17.81
CA ASN A 525 1.03 -15.19 16.71
C ASN A 525 1.28 -15.95 15.41
N PHE A 526 0.33 -16.75 14.96
CA PHE A 526 0.36 -17.40 13.66
C PHE A 526 -0.95 -17.20 12.90
N PHE A 527 -0.91 -17.44 11.59
CA PHE A 527 -2.07 -17.29 10.72
C PHE A 527 -2.45 -18.62 10.10
N VAL A 528 -3.75 -18.86 10.03
CA VAL A 528 -4.35 -19.94 9.23
C VAL A 528 -5.06 -19.32 8.06
N VAL A 529 -4.65 -19.69 6.85
CA VAL A 529 -5.27 -19.26 5.61
C VAL A 529 -6.00 -20.44 4.98
N VAL A 530 -7.29 -20.31 4.81
CA VAL A 530 -8.13 -21.28 4.13
C VAL A 530 -8.69 -20.65 2.87
N ASP A 531 -8.33 -21.22 1.72
CA ASP A 531 -8.82 -20.82 0.41
C ASP A 531 -9.84 -21.85 -0.08
N GLY A 532 -11.09 -21.45 -0.25
CA GLY A 532 -12.15 -22.28 -0.80
C GLY A 532 -12.58 -21.78 -2.17
N VAL A 533 -12.45 -22.61 -3.20
CA VAL A 533 -12.83 -22.27 -4.56
C VAL A 533 -14.04 -23.07 -4.98
N LYS A 534 -15.11 -22.40 -5.39
CA LYS A 534 -16.36 -22.99 -5.88
C LYS A 534 -16.43 -22.86 -7.38
N ALA A 535 -16.67 -23.97 -8.07
CA ALA A 535 -16.99 -23.96 -9.49
C ALA A 535 -18.43 -23.49 -9.73
N LEU A 536 -18.60 -22.51 -10.60
CA LEU A 536 -19.93 -21.98 -10.98
C LEU A 536 -20.45 -22.59 -12.30
N ARG A 537 -19.62 -23.40 -12.95
CA ARG A 537 -19.97 -24.12 -14.19
C ARG A 537 -19.23 -25.46 -14.27
N ASN A 538 -19.72 -26.35 -15.11
CA ASN A 538 -19.03 -27.62 -15.38
C ASN A 538 -17.88 -27.37 -16.33
N ASP A 539 -16.65 -27.49 -15.84
CA ASP A 539 -15.46 -27.30 -16.67
C ASP A 539 -14.20 -27.92 -16.03
N TYR A 540 -13.12 -28.01 -16.81
CA TYR A 540 -11.82 -28.25 -16.24
C TYR A 540 -11.29 -26.98 -15.58
N PHE A 541 -10.78 -27.12 -14.35
CA PHE A 541 -10.05 -26.05 -13.69
C PHE A 541 -8.72 -26.58 -13.16
N THR A 542 -7.71 -25.76 -13.28
CA THR A 542 -6.45 -25.90 -12.54
C THR A 542 -6.39 -24.78 -11.52
N PHE A 543 -6.40 -25.15 -10.24
CA PHE A 543 -6.23 -24.24 -9.11
C PHE A 543 -4.83 -24.37 -8.56
N THR A 544 -4.14 -23.24 -8.38
CA THR A 544 -2.77 -23.20 -7.85
C THR A 544 -2.66 -22.15 -6.77
N ASN A 545 -2.43 -22.57 -5.52
CA ASN A 545 -2.17 -21.68 -4.40
C ASN A 545 -0.66 -21.39 -4.34
N LEU A 546 -0.28 -20.13 -4.32
CA LEU A 546 1.10 -19.64 -4.42
C LEU A 546 1.54 -18.85 -3.19
N TRP A 547 2.81 -19.08 -2.80
CA TRP A 547 3.49 -18.35 -1.75
C TRP A 547 4.90 -18.00 -2.22
N HIS A 548 5.23 -16.72 -2.24
CA HIS A 548 6.52 -16.23 -2.73
C HIS A 548 7.47 -16.00 -1.56
N THR A 549 8.71 -16.46 -1.71
CA THR A 549 9.79 -16.25 -0.76
C THR A 549 11.11 -16.05 -1.49
N ARG A 550 12.09 -15.51 -0.79
CA ARG A 550 13.42 -15.34 -1.35
C ARG A 550 14.35 -16.51 -1.03
N GLN A 551 14.24 -17.02 0.18
CA GLN A 551 15.10 -18.11 0.67
C GLN A 551 14.26 -19.25 1.22
N ILE A 552 14.66 -20.48 0.93
CA ILE A 552 14.16 -21.68 1.59
C ILE A 552 15.32 -22.27 2.39
N HIS A 553 15.23 -22.18 3.72
CA HIS A 553 16.26 -22.69 4.63
C HIS A 553 16.14 -24.21 4.84
N SER A 554 14.92 -24.73 4.87
CA SER A 554 14.65 -26.16 4.84
C SER A 554 13.33 -26.48 4.17
N LYS A 555 13.22 -27.67 3.62
CA LYS A 555 12.01 -28.20 2.96
C LYS A 555 11.81 -29.65 3.33
N GLU A 556 10.64 -29.97 3.87
CA GLU A 556 10.24 -31.34 4.19
C GLU A 556 8.79 -31.56 3.75
N LYS A 557 8.57 -32.45 2.77
CA LYS A 557 7.24 -32.74 2.23
C LYS A 557 6.38 -31.50 2.01
N GLN A 558 5.59 -31.11 3.00
CA GLN A 558 4.59 -30.06 2.98
C GLN A 558 4.97 -28.84 3.85
N THR A 559 6.21 -28.81 4.33
CA THR A 559 6.69 -27.82 5.28
C THR A 559 7.91 -27.11 4.72
N PHE A 560 7.89 -25.78 4.74
CA PHE A 560 8.94 -24.93 4.19
C PHE A 560 9.33 -23.88 5.24
N ASP A 561 10.60 -23.88 5.64
CA ASP A 561 11.18 -22.79 6.44
C ASP A 561 11.77 -21.75 5.51
N THR A 562 11.24 -20.55 5.52
CA THR A 562 11.49 -19.51 4.54
C THR A 562 11.93 -18.21 5.15
N GLY A 563 12.53 -17.32 4.33
CA GLY A 563 12.95 -15.99 4.77
C GLY A 563 13.09 -15.01 3.61
N ILE A 564 13.00 -13.73 3.94
CA ILE A 564 13.25 -12.60 3.01
C ILE A 564 14.34 -11.73 3.63
N ASP A 565 15.51 -11.73 3.04
CA ASP A 565 16.68 -10.97 3.48
C ASP A 565 16.88 -9.68 2.69
N LYS A 566 16.16 -9.54 1.59
CA LYS A 566 16.30 -8.41 0.66
C LYS A 566 15.02 -8.20 -0.16
N ILE A 567 14.64 -6.95 -0.36
CA ILE A 567 13.63 -6.55 -1.35
C ILE A 567 14.30 -5.55 -2.29
N HIS A 568 14.35 -5.87 -3.59
CA HIS A 568 15.06 -5.08 -4.60
C HIS A 568 16.49 -4.78 -4.14
N VAL A 569 16.85 -3.52 -3.92
CA VAL A 569 18.18 -3.09 -3.45
C VAL A 569 18.29 -3.01 -1.93
N ASP A 570 17.21 -3.17 -1.20
CA ASP A 570 17.13 -2.96 0.24
C ASP A 570 17.39 -4.26 1.01
N SER A 571 18.48 -4.31 1.75
CA SER A 571 18.74 -5.38 2.72
C SER A 571 17.79 -5.24 3.91
N LEU A 572 17.24 -6.35 4.38
CA LEU A 572 16.27 -6.42 5.45
C LEU A 572 16.83 -7.17 6.66
N PRO A 573 16.39 -6.82 7.88
CA PRO A 573 16.66 -7.63 9.05
C PRO A 573 16.00 -9.02 8.94
N VAL A 574 16.71 -10.07 9.34
CA VAL A 574 16.20 -11.45 9.40
C VAL A 574 16.24 -11.92 10.85
N ASN A 575 15.37 -11.35 11.69
CA ASN A 575 15.22 -11.74 13.09
C ASN A 575 14.30 -12.95 13.25
N LYS A 576 13.31 -13.05 12.37
CA LYS A 576 12.34 -14.14 12.29
C LYS A 576 12.37 -14.76 10.91
N ARG A 577 11.97 -16.04 10.84
CA ARG A 577 11.67 -16.79 9.61
C ARG A 577 10.19 -17.10 9.55
N LEU A 578 9.72 -17.58 8.42
CA LEU A 578 8.34 -18.00 8.21
C LEU A 578 8.29 -19.49 7.91
N LEU A 579 7.58 -20.22 8.75
CA LEU A 579 7.15 -21.57 8.42
C LEU A 579 5.88 -21.49 7.58
N VAL A 580 5.95 -22.00 6.36
CA VAL A 580 4.81 -22.26 5.49
C VAL A 580 4.52 -23.76 5.55
N HIS A 581 3.38 -24.13 6.13
CA HIS A 581 3.01 -25.53 6.33
C HIS A 581 1.62 -25.81 5.72
N PHE A 582 1.53 -26.92 5.01
CA PHE A 582 0.28 -27.43 4.45
C PHE A 582 -0.13 -28.70 5.23
N PRO A 583 -1.16 -28.64 6.09
CA PRO A 583 -1.62 -29.81 6.83
C PRO A 583 -2.01 -30.96 5.91
N GLU A 584 -1.81 -32.19 6.35
CA GLU A 584 -2.09 -33.38 5.55
C GLU A 584 -3.56 -33.48 5.14
N ASN A 585 -3.87 -33.04 3.97
CA ASN A 585 -4.98 -33.43 3.11
C ASN A 585 -4.62 -33.03 1.69
N THR A 586 -3.69 -33.78 1.13
CA THR A 586 -3.10 -33.46 -0.19
C THR A 586 -3.70 -34.34 -1.27
N PHE A 587 -4.85 -34.97 -1.01
CA PHE A 587 -5.47 -35.84 -2.00
C PHE A 587 -5.61 -35.13 -3.33
N GLY A 588 -4.91 -35.67 -4.33
CA GLY A 588 -4.89 -35.12 -5.68
C GLY A 588 -4.03 -33.86 -5.88
N LYS A 589 -3.51 -33.23 -4.82
CA LYS A 589 -2.69 -32.02 -4.92
C LYS A 589 -1.21 -32.34 -5.12
N GLN A 590 -0.59 -31.62 -6.03
CA GLN A 590 0.86 -31.59 -6.19
C GLN A 590 1.42 -30.42 -5.39
N ILE A 591 2.46 -30.66 -4.59
CA ILE A 591 3.18 -29.65 -3.82
C ILE A 591 4.59 -29.54 -4.35
N GLY A 592 5.08 -28.34 -4.54
CA GLY A 592 6.40 -28.11 -5.06
C GLY A 592 6.85 -26.66 -4.98
N THR A 593 7.93 -26.42 -5.70
CA THR A 593 8.51 -25.07 -5.82
C THR A 593 8.97 -24.87 -7.25
N PHE A 594 8.94 -23.63 -7.70
CA PHE A 594 9.61 -23.23 -8.96
C PHE A 594 10.36 -21.91 -8.75
N PRO A 595 11.49 -21.72 -9.46
CA PRO A 595 12.19 -20.45 -9.46
C PRO A 595 11.38 -19.41 -10.24
N ILE A 596 11.43 -18.18 -9.76
CA ILE A 596 10.82 -17.04 -10.42
C ILE A 596 11.72 -15.82 -10.22
N SER A 597 11.80 -14.94 -11.22
CA SER A 597 12.56 -13.70 -11.08
C SER A 597 11.60 -12.53 -10.98
N ARG A 598 11.77 -11.75 -9.94
CA ARG A 598 11.01 -10.53 -9.70
C ARG A 598 11.95 -9.45 -9.16
N HIS A 599 11.77 -8.20 -9.60
CA HIS A 599 12.63 -7.08 -9.21
C HIS A 599 14.14 -7.32 -9.49
N ASN A 600 14.46 -8.00 -10.59
CA ASN A 600 15.83 -8.37 -10.94
C ASN A 600 16.54 -9.19 -9.84
N GLN A 601 15.80 -9.99 -9.11
CA GLN A 601 16.32 -10.93 -8.12
C GLN A 601 15.58 -12.25 -8.17
N ASP A 602 16.34 -13.30 -7.84
CA ASP A 602 15.80 -14.65 -7.81
C ASP A 602 14.93 -14.84 -6.57
N GLU A 603 13.76 -15.36 -6.79
CA GLU A 603 12.79 -15.76 -5.77
C GLU A 603 12.33 -17.19 -6.01
N THR A 604 11.60 -17.74 -5.08
CA THR A 604 11.01 -19.07 -5.18
C THR A 604 9.52 -18.98 -4.86
N ALA A 605 8.70 -19.50 -5.76
CA ALA A 605 7.29 -19.73 -5.50
C ALA A 605 7.11 -21.14 -4.94
N ILE A 606 6.43 -21.25 -3.80
CA ILE A 606 5.95 -22.49 -3.18
C ILE A 606 4.50 -22.66 -3.63
N TYR A 607 4.14 -23.86 -4.08
CA TYR A 607 2.78 -24.07 -4.59
C TYR A 607 2.10 -25.34 -4.08
N GLN A 608 0.77 -25.29 -4.02
CA GLN A 608 -0.13 -26.44 -4.08
C GLN A 608 -0.97 -26.30 -5.33
N THR A 609 -1.01 -27.33 -6.19
CA THR A 609 -1.81 -27.28 -7.43
C THR A 609 -2.63 -28.55 -7.62
N VAL A 610 -3.80 -28.41 -8.18
CA VAL A 610 -4.70 -29.49 -8.56
C VAL A 610 -5.40 -29.15 -9.87
N SER A 611 -5.56 -30.14 -10.74
CA SER A 611 -6.26 -30.01 -12.00
C SER A 611 -7.30 -31.12 -12.12
N SER A 612 -8.57 -30.76 -12.28
CA SER A 612 -9.68 -31.71 -12.33
C SER A 612 -10.85 -31.16 -13.14
N LEU A 613 -11.77 -32.04 -13.48
CA LEU A 613 -13.10 -31.70 -13.98
C LEU A 613 -14.01 -31.43 -12.78
N TYR A 614 -14.51 -30.21 -12.67
CA TYR A 614 -15.45 -29.80 -11.63
C TYR A 614 -16.85 -29.64 -12.21
N LYS A 615 -17.86 -29.94 -11.40
CA LYS A 615 -19.26 -29.64 -11.68
C LYS A 615 -19.66 -28.34 -10.98
N THR A 616 -20.71 -27.73 -11.48
CA THR A 616 -21.31 -26.57 -10.81
C THR A 616 -21.66 -26.90 -9.37
N GLY A 617 -21.13 -26.09 -8.44
CA GLY A 617 -21.30 -26.27 -6.99
C GLY A 617 -20.19 -27.07 -6.31
N ASP A 618 -19.28 -27.72 -7.06
CA ASP A 618 -18.13 -28.41 -6.47
C ASP A 618 -17.17 -27.40 -5.86
N TYR A 619 -16.51 -27.84 -4.77
CA TYR A 619 -15.51 -27.06 -4.06
C TYR A 619 -14.14 -27.73 -4.13
N GLU A 620 -13.11 -26.90 -4.27
CA GLU A 620 -11.72 -27.23 -3.92
C GLU A 620 -11.27 -26.34 -2.78
N TYR A 621 -10.32 -26.80 -1.97
CA TYR A 621 -9.79 -25.99 -0.87
C TYR A 621 -8.29 -26.18 -0.67
N PHE A 622 -7.66 -25.16 -0.11
CA PHE A 622 -6.27 -25.17 0.33
C PHE A 622 -6.20 -24.66 1.76
N VAL A 623 -5.40 -25.30 2.59
CA VAL A 623 -5.11 -24.86 3.95
C VAL A 623 -3.63 -24.57 4.06
N THR A 624 -3.28 -23.37 4.51
CA THR A 624 -1.90 -22.96 4.74
C THR A 624 -1.77 -22.38 6.15
N ILE A 625 -0.77 -22.86 6.88
CA ILE A 625 -0.39 -22.32 8.18
C ILE A 625 0.87 -21.47 7.97
N LEU A 626 0.83 -20.24 8.45
CA LEU A 626 1.94 -19.28 8.38
C LEU A 626 2.39 -18.98 9.80
N ILE A 627 3.59 -19.46 10.20
CA ILE A 627 4.10 -19.28 11.56
C ILE A 627 5.39 -18.48 11.55
N PRO A 628 5.38 -17.23 12.02
CA PRO A 628 6.61 -16.51 12.34
C PRO A 628 7.36 -17.20 13.48
N HIS A 629 8.64 -17.53 13.27
CA HIS A 629 9.42 -18.25 14.28
C HIS A 629 10.88 -17.79 14.34
N ASP A 630 11.57 -18.11 15.43
CA ASP A 630 13.01 -17.89 15.55
C ASP A 630 13.79 -18.93 14.74
N ALA A 631 14.95 -18.55 14.22
CA ALA A 631 15.78 -19.43 13.40
C ALA A 631 16.19 -20.75 14.09
N ALA A 632 16.21 -20.77 15.43
CA ALA A 632 16.54 -21.95 16.23
C ALA A 632 15.31 -22.82 16.61
N ALA A 633 14.10 -22.43 16.17
CA ALA A 633 12.88 -23.15 16.53
C ALA A 633 12.81 -24.53 15.85
N ASP A 634 12.23 -25.51 16.55
CA ASP A 634 11.90 -26.79 15.95
C ASP A 634 10.66 -26.67 15.06
N VAL A 635 10.89 -26.42 13.78
CA VAL A 635 9.83 -26.24 12.78
C VAL A 635 9.00 -27.51 12.55
N ARG A 636 9.58 -28.70 12.76
CA ARG A 636 8.82 -29.96 12.66
C ARG A 636 7.82 -30.11 13.80
N ALA A 637 8.26 -29.84 15.03
CA ALA A 637 7.36 -29.89 16.19
C ALA A 637 6.22 -28.86 16.01
N GLN A 638 6.52 -27.67 15.51
CA GLN A 638 5.49 -26.68 15.21
C GLN A 638 4.50 -27.14 14.14
N ALA A 639 4.98 -27.74 13.04
CA ALA A 639 4.13 -28.22 11.96
C ALA A 639 3.24 -29.41 12.42
N ASN A 640 3.80 -30.34 13.18
CA ASN A 640 3.13 -31.58 13.58
C ASN A 640 1.97 -31.37 14.57
N GLN A 641 1.83 -30.19 15.17
CA GLN A 641 0.69 -29.89 16.04
C GLN A 641 -0.63 -29.67 15.28
N PHE A 642 -0.59 -29.46 13.95
CA PHE A 642 -1.78 -29.17 13.17
C PHE A 642 -2.33 -30.42 12.50
N ARG A 643 -3.65 -30.62 12.62
CA ARG A 643 -4.35 -31.75 12.03
C ARG A 643 -5.71 -31.32 11.47
N LEU A 644 -6.02 -31.74 10.25
CA LEU A 644 -7.38 -31.60 9.73
C LEU A 644 -8.32 -32.58 10.40
N LEU A 645 -9.52 -32.09 10.74
CA LEU A 645 -10.59 -32.90 11.32
C LEU A 645 -11.40 -33.59 10.21
N ASP A 646 -11.97 -34.74 10.55
CA ASP A 646 -12.98 -35.35 9.72
C ASP A 646 -14.25 -34.49 9.70
N VAL A 647 -14.75 -34.24 8.51
CA VAL A 647 -15.92 -33.40 8.26
C VAL A 647 -16.94 -34.20 7.46
N ASP A 648 -18.21 -34.25 7.90
CA ASP A 648 -19.27 -35.02 7.27
C ASP A 648 -19.69 -34.50 5.87
N LYS A 649 -19.39 -33.22 5.59
CA LYS A 649 -19.59 -32.58 4.29
C LYS A 649 -18.24 -32.21 3.68
N SER A 650 -17.50 -33.23 3.25
CA SER A 650 -16.16 -33.05 2.65
C SER A 650 -16.21 -32.06 1.47
N GLY A 651 -15.23 -31.15 1.44
CA GLY A 651 -15.10 -30.08 0.42
C GLY A 651 -15.98 -28.85 0.68
N GLN A 652 -17.01 -28.92 1.52
CA GLN A 652 -17.88 -27.78 1.82
C GLN A 652 -17.61 -27.13 3.17
N ALA A 653 -16.75 -27.75 3.98
CA ALA A 653 -16.36 -27.26 5.28
C ALA A 653 -14.95 -27.79 5.65
N ILE A 654 -14.26 -27.05 6.50
CA ILE A 654 -12.91 -27.38 6.99
C ILE A 654 -12.92 -27.30 8.51
N GLY A 655 -12.36 -28.33 9.14
CA GLY A 655 -12.01 -28.33 10.54
C GLY A 655 -10.49 -28.48 10.70
N LEU A 656 -9.87 -27.64 11.51
CA LEU A 656 -8.45 -27.71 11.87
C LEU A 656 -8.33 -27.79 13.38
N GLU A 657 -7.60 -28.78 13.87
CA GLU A 657 -7.23 -28.92 15.27
C GLU A 657 -5.74 -28.62 15.45
N PHE A 658 -5.37 -27.96 16.56
CA PHE A 658 -3.99 -27.75 16.95
C PHE A 658 -3.83 -27.64 18.47
N GLY A 659 -2.63 -27.90 18.97
CA GLY A 659 -2.31 -27.87 20.40
C GLY A 659 -1.56 -29.12 20.88
N ASP A 660 -1.23 -29.17 22.16
CA ASP A 660 -0.31 -30.14 22.74
C ASP A 660 -0.97 -31.18 23.69
N GLY A 661 -2.23 -31.46 23.51
CA GLY A 661 -2.94 -32.50 24.27
C GLY A 661 -3.53 -32.05 25.61
N ALA A 662 -2.93 -31.11 26.33
CA ALA A 662 -3.48 -30.54 27.56
C ALA A 662 -4.50 -29.42 27.23
N GLU A 663 -4.25 -28.72 26.18
CA GLU A 663 -5.14 -27.70 25.60
C GLU A 663 -5.20 -27.88 24.07
N LYS A 664 -6.39 -28.10 23.57
CA LYS A 664 -6.66 -28.20 22.16
C LYS A 664 -7.41 -26.97 21.67
N SER A 665 -7.06 -26.50 20.50
CA SER A 665 -7.82 -25.46 19.80
C SER A 665 -8.34 -25.99 18.47
N VAL A 666 -9.50 -25.51 18.05
CA VAL A 666 -10.09 -25.85 16.76
C VAL A 666 -10.53 -24.60 16.03
N ILE A 667 -10.37 -24.63 14.70
CA ILE A 667 -10.92 -23.65 13.77
C ILE A 667 -11.85 -24.42 12.82
N LEU A 668 -13.10 -24.02 12.79
CA LEU A 668 -14.14 -24.63 11.95
C LEU A 668 -14.67 -23.57 10.99
N ILE A 669 -14.62 -23.87 9.70
CA ILE A 669 -15.00 -22.94 8.64
C ILE A 669 -15.97 -23.64 7.69
N LYS A 670 -17.13 -23.08 7.52
CA LYS A 670 -18.06 -23.50 6.48
C LYS A 670 -17.74 -22.73 5.19
N LEU A 671 -17.33 -23.44 4.14
CA LEU A 671 -17.01 -22.83 2.84
C LEU A 671 -18.29 -22.53 2.07
N ASN A 672 -19.25 -23.46 2.07
CA ASN A 672 -20.52 -23.26 1.41
C ASN A 672 -21.45 -22.37 2.26
N LEU A 673 -21.50 -21.10 1.90
CA LEU A 673 -22.50 -20.16 2.41
C LEU A 673 -23.70 -20.18 1.46
N GLU A 674 -24.77 -20.82 1.87
CA GLU A 674 -25.91 -21.20 1.03
C GLU A 674 -26.78 -20.02 0.59
N MET A 675 -26.45 -18.80 0.96
CA MET A 675 -27.22 -17.65 0.57
C MET A 675 -26.79 -17.12 -0.80
N ASP A 676 -27.65 -17.31 -1.78
CA ASP A 676 -27.49 -16.69 -3.09
C ASP A 676 -28.02 -15.25 -3.02
N LEU A 677 -27.11 -14.32 -2.69
CA LEU A 677 -27.44 -12.91 -2.72
C LEU A 677 -27.39 -12.42 -4.15
N ALA A 678 -28.36 -11.63 -4.54
CA ALA A 678 -28.33 -10.93 -5.81
C ALA A 678 -26.99 -10.18 -5.91
N ARG A 679 -26.19 -10.55 -6.89
CA ARG A 679 -24.78 -10.09 -7.07
C ARG A 679 -24.65 -8.58 -7.26
N GLU A 680 -25.75 -7.93 -7.55
CA GLU A 680 -25.85 -6.50 -7.85
C GLU A 680 -26.26 -5.63 -6.66
N GLN A 681 -26.55 -6.23 -5.50
CA GLN A 681 -26.97 -5.45 -4.34
C GLN A 681 -25.79 -4.76 -3.68
N VAL A 682 -25.91 -3.47 -3.51
CA VAL A 682 -24.99 -2.63 -2.74
C VAL A 682 -25.44 -2.64 -1.27
N GLY A 683 -24.52 -2.87 -0.35
CA GLY A 683 -24.77 -2.80 1.09
C GLY A 683 -24.25 -4.00 1.87
N PRO A 684 -24.27 -3.92 3.21
CA PRO A 684 -23.79 -5.00 4.05
C PRO A 684 -24.62 -6.26 3.79
N ARG A 685 -23.93 -7.32 3.43
CA ARG A 685 -24.53 -8.60 3.08
C ARG A 685 -24.24 -9.58 4.19
N TYR A 686 -25.26 -10.02 4.86
CA TYR A 686 -25.15 -11.08 5.83
C TYR A 686 -25.35 -12.40 5.11
N GLN A 687 -24.26 -13.09 4.83
CA GLN A 687 -24.35 -14.49 4.39
C GLN A 687 -24.38 -15.36 5.63
N TYR A 688 -25.34 -16.21 5.74
CA TYR A 688 -25.41 -17.25 6.75
C TYR A 688 -25.67 -18.58 6.10
N SER A 689 -25.16 -19.62 6.71
CA SER A 689 -25.33 -20.95 6.20
C SER A 689 -26.57 -21.61 6.80
N LEU A 690 -27.26 -22.36 5.99
CA LEU A 690 -28.28 -23.28 6.43
C LEU A 690 -27.68 -24.69 6.60
N GLY A 691 -28.14 -25.42 7.55
CA GLY A 691 -27.68 -26.79 7.78
C GLY A 691 -26.38 -26.91 8.56
N LYS A 692 -26.38 -27.84 9.46
CA LYS A 692 -25.26 -28.14 10.35
C LYS A 692 -24.23 -29.00 9.64
N VAL A 693 -22.99 -28.84 10.10
CA VAL A 693 -21.85 -29.65 9.73
C VAL A 693 -21.25 -30.25 10.99
N LYS A 694 -20.87 -31.51 10.93
CA LYS A 694 -20.15 -32.18 12.00
C LYS A 694 -18.65 -32.13 11.73
N TYR A 695 -17.92 -31.61 12.72
CA TYR A 695 -16.46 -31.47 12.71
C TYR A 695 -15.88 -32.22 13.91
N GLY A 696 -15.59 -33.50 13.78
CA GLY A 696 -15.16 -34.32 14.91
C GLY A 696 -16.13 -34.28 16.10
N GLU A 697 -15.75 -33.62 17.19
CA GLU A 697 -16.56 -33.48 18.40
C GLU A 697 -17.59 -32.32 18.35
N PHE A 698 -17.48 -31.42 17.37
CA PHE A 698 -18.42 -30.31 17.18
C PHE A 698 -19.46 -30.60 16.11
N GLU A 699 -20.66 -30.08 16.30
CA GLU A 699 -21.70 -29.98 15.28
C GLU A 699 -22.30 -28.56 15.32
N THR A 700 -22.25 -27.84 14.20
CA THR A 700 -22.70 -26.45 14.14
C THR A 700 -23.08 -26.04 12.71
N ASP A 701 -23.97 -25.07 12.60
CA ASP A 701 -24.27 -24.36 11.36
C ASP A 701 -23.46 -23.04 11.22
N ALA A 702 -22.55 -22.76 12.12
CA ALA A 702 -21.73 -21.56 12.10
C ALA A 702 -20.96 -21.41 10.80
N SER A 703 -20.91 -20.19 10.26
CA SER A 703 -20.02 -19.85 9.14
C SER A 703 -18.56 -19.91 9.56
N TYR A 704 -18.28 -19.58 10.81
CA TYR A 704 -16.96 -19.62 11.44
C TYR A 704 -17.09 -19.96 12.93
N LEU A 705 -16.20 -20.82 13.44
CA LEU A 705 -16.06 -21.07 14.86
C LEU A 705 -14.60 -21.30 15.22
N PHE A 706 -14.13 -20.62 16.27
CA PHE A 706 -12.89 -20.92 16.98
C PHE A 706 -13.21 -21.42 18.38
N ALA A 707 -12.57 -22.48 18.85
CA ALA A 707 -12.72 -22.92 20.25
C ALA A 707 -11.39 -23.37 20.84
N ARG A 708 -11.24 -23.10 22.14
CA ARG A 708 -10.22 -23.70 23.01
C ARG A 708 -10.88 -24.69 23.97
N ILE A 709 -10.33 -25.86 24.03
CA ILE A 709 -10.84 -26.98 24.83
C ILE A 709 -9.81 -27.33 25.92
N LYS A 710 -10.19 -27.17 27.17
CA LYS A 710 -9.39 -27.53 28.34
C LYS A 710 -10.23 -28.42 29.23
N ALA A 711 -9.80 -29.70 29.40
CA ALA A 711 -10.47 -30.64 30.26
C ALA A 711 -12.01 -30.61 30.20
N ASP A 712 -12.65 -29.90 31.11
CA ASP A 712 -14.10 -29.75 31.26
C ASP A 712 -14.63 -28.38 30.84
N GLU A 713 -13.85 -27.61 30.11
CA GLU A 713 -14.20 -26.23 29.68
C GLU A 713 -13.99 -26.02 28.18
N VAL A 714 -14.94 -25.38 27.53
CA VAL A 714 -14.86 -24.94 26.15
C VAL A 714 -15.07 -23.42 26.07
N ALA A 715 -14.02 -22.72 25.72
CA ALA A 715 -14.09 -21.29 25.34
C ALA A 715 -14.21 -21.17 23.84
N TYR A 716 -15.28 -20.58 23.33
CA TYR A 716 -15.52 -20.50 21.90
C TYR A 716 -15.94 -19.10 21.43
N SER A 717 -15.62 -18.83 20.18
CA SER A 717 -16.01 -17.64 19.42
C SER A 717 -16.63 -18.10 18.11
N ALA A 718 -17.83 -17.64 17.80
CA ALA A 718 -18.55 -18.13 16.62
C ALA A 718 -19.31 -16.99 15.91
N ALA A 719 -19.50 -17.16 14.61
CA ALA A 719 -20.23 -16.23 13.79
C ALA A 719 -21.28 -16.92 12.93
N THR A 720 -22.42 -16.22 12.77
CA THR A 720 -23.51 -16.61 11.88
C THR A 720 -23.98 -18.04 12.13
N MET A 721 -24.50 -18.30 13.32
CA MET A 721 -24.94 -19.62 13.77
C MET A 721 -26.31 -19.58 14.46
N THR A 722 -27.01 -20.69 14.43
CA THR A 722 -28.20 -20.91 15.25
C THR A 722 -27.95 -21.94 16.35
N LYS A 723 -26.96 -22.81 16.14
CA LYS A 723 -26.69 -23.88 17.09
C LYS A 723 -25.22 -24.29 17.10
N VAL A 724 -24.69 -24.49 18.31
CA VAL A 724 -23.36 -25.07 18.54
C VAL A 724 -23.51 -26.22 19.54
N LEU A 725 -23.08 -27.41 19.12
CA LEU A 725 -22.98 -28.59 19.98
C LEU A 725 -21.52 -29.04 20.10
N PHE A 726 -21.17 -29.50 21.27
CA PHE A 726 -19.89 -30.18 21.55
C PHE A 726 -20.16 -31.45 22.30
N ARG A 727 -19.70 -32.63 21.82
CA ARG A 727 -19.97 -33.97 22.39
C ARG A 727 -21.47 -34.19 22.64
N ASN A 728 -22.35 -33.77 21.73
CA ASN A 728 -23.80 -33.77 21.83
C ASN A 728 -24.41 -32.85 22.91
N GLN A 729 -23.59 -32.12 23.68
CA GLN A 729 -24.06 -31.09 24.60
C GLN A 729 -24.30 -29.78 23.84
N THR A 730 -25.47 -29.20 24.01
CA THR A 730 -25.76 -27.86 23.42
C THR A 730 -25.01 -26.78 24.17
N LEU A 731 -24.04 -26.10 23.51
CA LEU A 731 -23.34 -24.94 24.04
C LEU A 731 -24.13 -23.65 23.74
N LEU A 732 -24.73 -23.57 22.56
CA LEU A 732 -25.51 -22.42 22.15
C LEU A 732 -26.71 -22.88 21.31
N GLU A 733 -27.86 -22.29 21.60
CA GLU A 733 -29.02 -22.30 20.71
C GLU A 733 -29.57 -20.87 20.62
N ALA A 734 -29.48 -20.26 19.42
CA ALA A 734 -29.97 -18.92 19.16
C ALA A 734 -31.14 -18.99 18.18
N LYS A 735 -32.20 -18.27 18.50
CA LYS A 735 -33.34 -18.11 17.57
C LYS A 735 -33.15 -16.79 16.83
N PRO A 736 -32.78 -16.79 15.56
CA PRO A 736 -32.77 -15.57 14.80
C PRO A 736 -34.23 -15.10 14.71
N ASN A 737 -34.51 -13.95 15.26
CA ASN A 737 -35.79 -13.30 15.01
C ASN A 737 -35.61 -12.27 13.91
N SER A 738 -36.62 -12.11 13.09
CA SER A 738 -36.59 -11.25 11.93
C SER A 738 -36.42 -9.76 12.24
N PHE A 739 -36.48 -9.34 13.49
CA PHE A 739 -36.48 -7.92 13.87
C PHE A 739 -35.62 -7.62 15.08
N GLY A 740 -35.07 -8.58 15.75
CA GLY A 740 -34.53 -8.33 17.07
C GLY A 740 -33.09 -8.73 17.26
N LEU A 741 -32.37 -7.78 17.73
CA LEU A 741 -31.20 -8.03 18.51
C LEU A 741 -31.64 -8.77 19.76
N GLN A 742 -31.42 -10.08 19.86
CA GLN A 742 -31.65 -10.79 21.09
C GLN A 742 -30.48 -10.49 22.04
N LEU A 743 -30.72 -9.53 22.95
CA LEU A 743 -29.78 -9.19 23.99
C LEU A 743 -30.03 -10.14 25.16
N ASP A 744 -29.20 -11.12 25.34
CA ASP A 744 -29.25 -12.02 26.51
C ASP A 744 -28.51 -11.37 27.67
N GLY A 745 -29.10 -10.45 28.38
CA GLY A 745 -28.66 -9.97 29.70
C GLY A 745 -27.16 -9.72 29.96
N ALA A 746 -26.29 -10.11 29.05
CA ALA A 746 -24.88 -9.76 29.07
C ALA A 746 -24.70 -8.29 28.75
N PRO A 747 -23.74 -7.58 29.34
CA PRO A 747 -23.47 -6.20 29.00
C PRO A 747 -23.33 -6.12 27.48
N ALA A 748 -24.14 -5.27 26.87
CA ALA A 748 -24.29 -5.13 25.44
C ALA A 748 -22.92 -5.02 24.76
N ARG A 749 -22.39 -6.09 24.26
CA ARG A 749 -21.28 -6.06 23.33
C ARG A 749 -21.86 -5.53 22.02
N THR A 750 -21.84 -4.23 21.87
CA THR A 750 -22.11 -3.53 20.60
C THR A 750 -23.46 -3.81 19.93
N GLY A 751 -24.47 -4.30 20.64
CA GLY A 751 -25.80 -4.50 20.11
C GLY A 751 -25.96 -5.59 19.05
N LEU A 752 -24.98 -6.52 18.92
CA LEU A 752 -25.05 -7.61 17.97
C LEU A 752 -25.91 -8.77 18.49
N ALA A 753 -26.69 -9.36 17.61
CA ALA A 753 -27.46 -10.54 17.93
C ALA A 753 -26.54 -11.77 18.15
N LYS A 754 -26.92 -12.62 19.10
CA LYS A 754 -26.17 -13.82 19.47
C LYS A 754 -25.87 -14.75 18.28
N TRP A 755 -26.81 -14.91 17.40
CA TRP A 755 -26.65 -15.71 16.18
C TRP A 755 -25.65 -15.13 15.18
N ARG A 756 -25.37 -13.83 15.23
CA ARG A 756 -24.43 -13.18 14.29
C ARG A 756 -23.00 -13.21 14.80
N PHE A 757 -22.80 -13.01 16.08
CA PHE A 757 -21.49 -12.92 16.72
C PHE A 757 -21.59 -13.28 18.20
N TRP A 758 -20.86 -14.28 18.67
CA TRP A 758 -20.90 -14.69 20.06
C TRP A 758 -19.56 -15.22 20.55
N GLU A 759 -19.26 -14.92 21.81
CA GLU A 759 -18.13 -15.49 22.54
C GLU A 759 -18.60 -15.92 23.93
N GLU A 760 -18.23 -17.12 24.33
CA GLU A 760 -18.62 -17.67 25.62
C GLU A 760 -17.61 -18.73 26.10
N THR A 761 -17.54 -18.93 27.41
CA THR A 761 -16.85 -20.05 28.04
C THR A 761 -17.86 -20.89 28.80
N VAL A 762 -17.94 -22.18 28.46
CA VAL A 762 -18.93 -23.11 28.99
C VAL A 762 -18.24 -24.32 29.62
N LYS A 763 -18.71 -24.73 30.81
CA LYS A 763 -18.30 -26.03 31.37
C LYS A 763 -19.03 -27.15 30.64
N VAL A 764 -18.25 -28.15 30.25
CA VAL A 764 -18.76 -29.35 29.56
C VAL A 764 -18.59 -30.57 30.46
N ARG A 765 -19.50 -31.51 30.32
CA ARG A 765 -19.49 -32.74 31.13
C ARG A 765 -18.88 -33.90 30.37
#